data_89a6309a2c35bacda9f82c1c3aef8d1a
#
_entry.id   89a6309a2c35bacda9f82c1c3aef8d1a
#
_cell.length_a   1.000
_cell.length_b   1.000
_cell.length_c   1.000
_cell.angle_alpha   90.00
_cell.angle_beta   90.00
_cell.angle_gamma   90.00
#
_symmetry.space_group_name_H-M   'P 1'
#
loop_
_entity.id
_entity.type
_entity.pdbx_description
1 polymer ?
#
loop_
_entity_poly.entity_id
_entity_poly.type
_entity_poly.pdbx_seq_one_letter_code
_entity_poly.pdbx_strand_id
1 'polypeptide(L)'
;MRDIDGGTMGYRVGVDIGGSFTDFAVFDEDSGEIKSLKVFSRPDQPGEEVIAGVRMLGERYGIQPEQITYFTHGTTVGINTVIQRKGLKLALFTTENFSDVLELARLKTPDMYHLLSRRPAPLVKRSMVFGIAERMGPDGTVRAPLDEASVERAVRQALDAGAEGIVVSLLHAYRNPAHELRVREIAEALAPGLPVSCSSETWPIIREYERTITAVIGGYVQPRVAHYLTSLQQALKNAGVQPEPRLTKSNGGVMTAEQGKRDCVQMILSGTAAGVIGASHVAATAGLPRCLSLDIGGTSADIAVIVDGKPQYGVGELIGDFQIYIPSVSVSSVGEGGGSIAWVDPLGVLKVGPESAGSHPGPACYRRGGTRATITDAFVCCGLVGHSELGYQAVTVDADASRQAVGELADRLGRGIEETAEAIIQIAVSGMYSEVSGLVSRYGIDPREYAVLAFGGAGPMLGCLLARELKVREIVVPPSPGTLSALGGLIADLKSDFLKTVYTDLSADRLAFVRDEFATLAGRARQWLAQEQGHAEEAELVYSAEMRYRGQSYEIDTVLDPIHIEAGDVQAVGQAFHDMHRRLYGHADEQAPVQIVSLRVVIAGNNDKPAFPRHALRPGAPRAERKVRVWLDGAWHEVPLYARTALAAGQQFTGPAIVTQDDCTTVIPPDYACRVDEYANLRITEGAAS
;
A
#
# COMPACT_ATOMS: atom_id res chain seq x y z
N MET A 1 12.24 -39.39 -0.65
CA MET A 1 11.53 -40.24 -1.61
C MET A 1 10.05 -40.07 -1.29
N ARG A 2 9.39 -39.06 -1.81
CA ARG A 2 7.93 -38.88 -1.68
C ARG A 2 7.31 -39.58 -2.86
N ASP A 3 6.34 -40.42 -2.57
CA ASP A 3 5.59 -41.22 -3.55
C ASP A 3 4.91 -40.31 -4.56
N ILE A 4 5.11 -40.62 -5.84
CA ILE A 4 4.46 -40.01 -6.99
C ILE A 4 3.08 -40.66 -7.12
N ASP A 5 2.14 -40.18 -6.30
CA ASP A 5 0.72 -40.35 -6.59
C ASP A 5 0.27 -39.08 -7.34
N GLY A 6 -0.43 -39.26 -8.47
CA GLY A 6 -0.80 -38.24 -9.42
C GLY A 6 -1.47 -36.99 -8.78
N GLY A 7 -0.65 -36.07 -8.31
CA GLY A 7 -1.08 -34.81 -7.73
C GLY A 7 -1.74 -33.97 -8.80
N THR A 8 -2.96 -33.56 -8.57
CA THR A 8 -3.65 -32.54 -9.34
C THR A 8 -2.78 -31.28 -9.35
N MET A 9 -2.37 -30.82 -10.54
CA MET A 9 -1.67 -29.54 -10.73
C MET A 9 -2.38 -28.44 -9.93
N GLY A 10 -1.66 -27.82 -8.99
CA GLY A 10 -2.16 -26.76 -8.11
C GLY A 10 -1.68 -25.38 -8.57
N TYR A 11 -2.58 -24.41 -8.56
CA TYR A 11 -2.25 -23.04 -8.89
C TYR A 11 -2.58 -22.10 -7.72
N ARG A 12 -1.62 -21.24 -7.37
CA ARG A 12 -1.87 -20.15 -6.42
C ARG A 12 -2.13 -18.87 -7.21
N VAL A 13 -3.25 -18.19 -6.94
CA VAL A 13 -3.67 -16.98 -7.67
C VAL A 13 -3.68 -15.79 -6.72
N GLY A 14 -2.90 -14.76 -7.07
CA GLY A 14 -2.94 -13.44 -6.44
C GLY A 14 -3.61 -12.44 -7.36
N VAL A 15 -4.47 -11.61 -6.79
CA VAL A 15 -5.20 -10.58 -7.52
C VAL A 15 -5.01 -9.23 -6.83
N ASP A 16 -4.68 -8.19 -7.60
CA ASP A 16 -4.65 -6.81 -7.11
C ASP A 16 -5.51 -5.91 -7.98
N ILE A 17 -6.49 -5.23 -7.36
CA ILE A 17 -7.37 -4.30 -8.06
C ILE A 17 -6.75 -2.89 -8.00
N GLY A 18 -6.17 -2.47 -9.12
CA GLY A 18 -5.72 -1.10 -9.32
C GLY A 18 -6.83 -0.17 -9.86
N GLY A 19 -6.48 1.11 -10.01
CA GLY A 19 -7.42 2.11 -10.55
C GLY A 19 -7.76 1.94 -12.03
N SER A 20 -6.86 1.36 -12.82
CA SER A 20 -7.03 1.17 -14.27
C SER A 20 -7.15 -0.29 -14.67
N PHE A 21 -6.34 -1.15 -14.07
CA PHE A 21 -6.29 -2.59 -14.35
C PHE A 21 -6.37 -3.37 -13.05
N THR A 22 -6.89 -4.58 -13.16
CA THR A 22 -6.83 -5.63 -12.15
C THR A 22 -5.80 -6.65 -12.60
N ASP A 23 -4.80 -6.85 -11.78
CA ASP A 23 -3.62 -7.65 -12.05
C ASP A 23 -3.74 -9.03 -11.42
N PHE A 24 -3.33 -10.05 -12.18
CA PHE A 24 -3.30 -11.44 -11.74
C PHE A 24 -1.88 -11.96 -11.81
N ALA A 25 -1.39 -12.51 -10.72
CA ALA A 25 -0.18 -13.33 -10.67
C ALA A 25 -0.59 -14.77 -10.34
N VAL A 26 -0.14 -15.71 -11.15
CA VAL A 26 -0.47 -17.13 -10.99
C VAL A 26 0.83 -17.91 -10.84
N PHE A 27 1.00 -18.56 -9.73
CA PHE A 27 2.12 -19.45 -9.46
C PHE A 27 1.70 -20.91 -9.66
N ASP A 28 2.40 -21.58 -10.54
CA ASP A 28 2.26 -23.01 -10.80
C ASP A 28 3.11 -23.77 -9.77
N GLU A 29 2.47 -24.52 -8.87
CA GLU A 29 3.15 -25.21 -7.76
C GLU A 29 4.06 -26.36 -8.24
N ASP A 30 3.82 -26.90 -9.43
CA ASP A 30 4.60 -28.02 -9.97
C ASP A 30 5.83 -27.54 -10.73
N SER A 31 5.69 -26.53 -11.59
CA SER A 31 6.79 -26.02 -12.42
C SER A 31 7.57 -24.88 -11.78
N GLY A 32 7.00 -24.19 -10.79
CA GLY A 32 7.53 -22.96 -10.22
C GLY A 32 7.39 -21.75 -11.15
N GLU A 33 6.68 -21.89 -12.28
CA GLU A 33 6.48 -20.81 -13.24
C GLU A 33 5.47 -19.77 -12.72
N ILE A 34 5.75 -18.50 -13.00
CA ILE A 34 4.82 -17.40 -12.73
C ILE A 34 4.19 -16.96 -14.05
N LYS A 35 2.87 -17.05 -14.14
CA LYS A 35 2.06 -16.51 -15.23
C LYS A 35 1.37 -15.24 -14.77
N SER A 36 1.15 -14.31 -15.67
CA SER A 36 0.54 -13.02 -15.38
C SER A 36 -0.59 -12.71 -16.35
N LEU A 37 -1.57 -11.96 -15.87
CA LEU A 37 -2.71 -11.52 -16.65
C LEU A 37 -3.18 -10.15 -16.15
N LYS A 38 -3.70 -9.31 -17.03
CA LYS A 38 -4.37 -8.05 -16.68
C LYS A 38 -5.77 -8.01 -17.30
N VAL A 39 -6.71 -7.48 -16.54
CA VAL A 39 -8.05 -7.13 -17.02
C VAL A 39 -8.37 -5.69 -16.64
N PHE A 40 -9.26 -5.03 -17.36
CA PHE A 40 -9.68 -3.68 -16.97
C PHE A 40 -10.46 -3.71 -15.66
N SER A 41 -10.11 -2.84 -14.72
CA SER A 41 -10.90 -2.63 -13.51
C SER A 41 -12.27 -2.06 -13.82
N ARG A 42 -13.28 -2.48 -13.06
CA ARG A 42 -14.68 -2.04 -13.16
C ARG A 42 -15.15 -1.40 -11.85
N PRO A 43 -14.79 -0.12 -11.61
CA PRO A 43 -15.13 0.56 -10.35
C PRO A 43 -16.64 0.65 -10.08
N ASP A 44 -17.47 0.56 -11.12
CA ASP A 44 -18.93 0.54 -11.09
C ASP A 44 -19.52 -0.84 -10.69
N GLN A 45 -18.76 -1.91 -10.90
CA GLN A 45 -19.16 -3.29 -10.63
C GLN A 45 -18.00 -4.06 -9.95
N PRO A 46 -17.59 -3.68 -8.74
CA PRO A 46 -16.43 -4.26 -8.09
C PRO A 46 -16.56 -5.77 -7.87
N GLY A 47 -15.55 -6.53 -8.32
CA GLY A 47 -15.49 -7.99 -8.23
C GLY A 47 -15.81 -8.73 -9.53
N GLU A 48 -16.51 -8.10 -10.50
CA GLU A 48 -16.75 -8.74 -11.81
C GLU A 48 -15.46 -8.94 -12.60
N GLU A 49 -14.51 -8.00 -12.48
CA GLU A 49 -13.19 -8.10 -13.08
C GLU A 49 -12.41 -9.31 -12.55
N VAL A 50 -12.61 -9.69 -11.29
CA VAL A 50 -11.97 -10.88 -10.70
C VAL A 50 -12.49 -12.16 -11.38
N ILE A 51 -13.80 -12.25 -11.55
CA ILE A 51 -14.43 -13.41 -12.23
C ILE A 51 -14.07 -13.45 -13.71
N ALA A 52 -14.02 -12.29 -14.37
CA ALA A 52 -13.56 -12.19 -15.74
C ALA A 52 -12.11 -12.69 -15.88
N GLY A 53 -11.23 -12.30 -14.97
CA GLY A 53 -9.85 -12.77 -14.94
C GLY A 53 -9.74 -14.27 -14.70
N VAL A 54 -10.48 -14.84 -13.75
CA VAL A 54 -10.50 -16.31 -13.52
C VAL A 54 -10.92 -17.05 -14.80
N ARG A 55 -11.91 -16.54 -15.53
CA ARG A 55 -12.31 -17.12 -16.84
C ARG A 55 -11.18 -17.03 -17.86
N MET A 56 -10.53 -15.87 -17.96
CA MET A 56 -9.42 -15.67 -18.90
C MET A 56 -8.20 -16.55 -18.57
N LEU A 57 -7.97 -16.90 -17.31
CA LEU A 57 -6.94 -17.89 -16.93
C LEU A 57 -7.23 -19.26 -17.57
N GLY A 58 -8.51 -19.67 -17.62
CA GLY A 58 -8.94 -20.87 -18.35
C GLY A 58 -8.70 -20.75 -19.86
N GLU A 59 -9.11 -19.65 -20.46
CA GLU A 59 -9.00 -19.44 -21.90
C GLU A 59 -7.53 -19.33 -22.38
N ARG A 60 -6.68 -18.62 -21.63
CA ARG A 60 -5.29 -18.32 -22.04
C ARG A 60 -4.29 -19.39 -21.63
N TYR A 61 -4.45 -19.94 -20.43
CA TYR A 61 -3.48 -20.86 -19.82
C TYR A 61 -4.02 -22.26 -19.55
N GLY A 62 -5.31 -22.51 -19.85
CA GLY A 62 -5.94 -23.80 -19.60
C GLY A 62 -6.21 -24.10 -18.12
N ILE A 63 -6.07 -23.11 -17.24
CA ILE A 63 -6.21 -23.27 -15.78
C ILE A 63 -7.70 -23.29 -15.41
N GLN A 64 -8.18 -24.41 -14.90
CA GLN A 64 -9.56 -24.54 -14.43
C GLN A 64 -9.71 -24.01 -13.01
N PRO A 65 -10.85 -23.40 -12.65
CA PRO A 65 -11.08 -22.84 -11.31
C PRO A 65 -10.87 -23.85 -10.18
N GLU A 66 -11.18 -25.14 -10.41
CA GLU A 66 -11.01 -26.23 -9.44
C GLU A 66 -9.55 -26.58 -9.15
N GLN A 67 -8.62 -26.16 -10.02
CA GLN A 67 -7.18 -26.34 -9.85
C GLN A 67 -6.54 -25.24 -9.00
N ILE A 68 -7.30 -24.20 -8.65
CA ILE A 68 -6.82 -23.12 -7.78
C ILE A 68 -6.82 -23.64 -6.34
N THR A 69 -5.63 -23.70 -5.74
CA THR A 69 -5.39 -24.20 -4.36
C THR A 69 -5.30 -23.07 -3.34
N TYR A 70 -4.94 -21.86 -3.78
CA TYR A 70 -4.79 -20.70 -2.93
C TYR A 70 -5.20 -19.43 -3.69
N PHE A 71 -5.96 -18.57 -3.03
CA PHE A 71 -6.44 -17.33 -3.65
C PHE A 71 -6.24 -16.14 -2.70
N THR A 72 -5.51 -15.12 -3.18
CA THR A 72 -5.34 -13.86 -2.45
C THR A 72 -5.88 -12.69 -3.23
N HIS A 73 -6.32 -11.66 -2.49
CA HIS A 73 -6.97 -10.52 -3.09
C HIS A 73 -6.63 -9.22 -2.38
N GLY A 74 -6.10 -8.25 -3.13
CA GLY A 74 -5.98 -6.84 -2.74
C GLY A 74 -7.17 -6.04 -3.27
N THR A 75 -7.71 -5.12 -2.48
CA THR A 75 -8.89 -4.35 -2.87
C THR A 75 -8.75 -2.87 -2.58
N THR A 76 -9.25 -2.03 -3.47
CA THR A 76 -9.31 -0.57 -3.31
C THR A 76 -10.69 -0.08 -2.85
N VAL A 77 -11.64 -0.97 -2.55
CA VAL A 77 -13.02 -0.59 -2.16
C VAL A 77 -13.04 0.31 -0.94
N GLY A 78 -12.25 -0.02 0.10
CA GLY A 78 -12.17 0.78 1.33
C GLY A 78 -11.63 2.18 1.08
N ILE A 79 -10.45 2.28 0.46
CA ILE A 79 -9.80 3.56 0.17
C ILE A 79 -10.66 4.44 -0.74
N ASN A 80 -11.25 3.87 -1.80
CA ASN A 80 -12.12 4.60 -2.72
C ASN A 80 -13.40 5.10 -2.03
N THR A 81 -13.94 4.35 -1.08
CA THR A 81 -15.10 4.77 -0.27
C THR A 81 -14.78 6.04 0.53
N VAL A 82 -13.58 6.12 1.12
CA VAL A 82 -13.14 7.30 1.88
C VAL A 82 -12.88 8.49 0.95
N ILE A 83 -12.09 8.31 -0.11
CA ILE A 83 -11.70 9.37 -1.05
C ILE A 83 -12.93 9.98 -1.75
N GLN A 84 -13.85 9.13 -2.20
CA GLN A 84 -15.09 9.57 -2.88
C GLN A 84 -16.18 10.01 -1.92
N ARG A 85 -15.95 9.91 -0.60
CA ARG A 85 -16.93 10.24 0.47
C ARG A 85 -18.28 9.55 0.28
N LYS A 86 -18.26 8.25 -0.07
CA LYS A 86 -19.45 7.43 -0.36
C LYS A 86 -19.72 6.34 0.70
N GLY A 87 -19.26 6.52 1.95
CA GLY A 87 -19.54 5.60 3.05
C GLY A 87 -20.86 5.89 3.74
N LEU A 88 -21.08 5.23 4.88
CA LEU A 88 -22.30 5.40 5.66
C LEU A 88 -22.45 6.81 6.23
N LYS A 89 -23.70 7.25 6.39
CA LYS A 89 -24.02 8.42 7.20
C LYS A 89 -23.95 8.05 8.69
N LEU A 90 -22.77 8.27 9.29
CA LEU A 90 -22.49 7.88 10.66
C LEU A 90 -22.93 8.93 11.68
N ALA A 91 -23.36 8.44 12.85
CA ALA A 91 -23.35 9.19 14.10
C ALA A 91 -22.10 8.81 14.91
N LEU A 92 -21.47 9.80 15.57
CA LEU A 92 -20.37 9.60 16.51
C LEU A 92 -20.87 9.86 17.94
N PHE A 93 -20.69 8.88 18.81
CA PHE A 93 -20.93 9.02 20.24
C PHE A 93 -19.61 9.20 20.95
N THR A 94 -19.45 10.30 21.66
CA THR A 94 -18.23 10.65 22.40
C THR A 94 -18.57 11.09 23.82
N THR A 95 -17.59 11.11 24.72
CA THR A 95 -17.78 11.66 26.07
C THR A 95 -18.33 13.09 26.01
N GLU A 96 -19.28 13.41 26.83
CA GLU A 96 -19.89 14.75 26.91
C GLU A 96 -18.79 15.83 27.03
N ASN A 97 -18.96 16.95 26.32
CA ASN A 97 -18.02 18.06 26.18
C ASN A 97 -16.77 17.79 25.33
N PHE A 98 -16.70 16.62 24.62
CA PHE A 98 -15.64 16.29 23.66
C PHE A 98 -16.15 16.15 22.22
N SER A 99 -17.28 16.75 21.92
CA SER A 99 -17.96 16.62 20.63
C SER A 99 -17.21 17.29 19.47
N ASP A 100 -16.20 18.11 19.73
CA ASP A 100 -15.43 18.83 18.72
C ASP A 100 -14.14 18.10 18.28
N VAL A 101 -13.94 16.86 18.75
CA VAL A 101 -12.70 16.09 18.52
C VAL A 101 -12.32 15.99 17.05
N LEU A 102 -13.27 15.74 16.15
CA LEU A 102 -13.02 15.64 14.71
C LEU A 102 -12.79 17.02 14.06
N GLU A 103 -13.48 18.05 14.51
CA GLU A 103 -13.31 19.42 14.01
C GLU A 103 -11.94 20.02 14.41
N LEU A 104 -11.51 19.75 15.64
CA LEU A 104 -10.23 20.23 16.15
C LEU A 104 -9.04 19.53 15.49
N ALA A 105 -9.12 18.21 15.26
CA ALA A 105 -8.14 17.42 14.49
C ALA A 105 -6.67 17.78 14.80
N ARG A 106 -6.30 17.87 16.09
CA ARG A 106 -4.98 18.31 16.58
C ARG A 106 -4.58 19.72 16.13
N LEU A 107 -5.51 20.54 15.67
CA LEU A 107 -5.30 21.90 15.14
C LEU A 107 -4.31 21.96 13.95
N LYS A 108 -3.98 20.82 13.33
CA LYS A 108 -3.12 20.80 12.15
C LYS A 108 -3.82 21.45 10.97
N THR A 109 -3.14 22.38 10.34
CA THR A 109 -3.56 23.04 9.09
C THR A 109 -2.80 22.38 7.95
N PRO A 110 -3.45 21.95 6.86
CA PRO A 110 -2.77 21.25 5.76
C PRO A 110 -1.63 22.05 5.16
N ASP A 111 -1.84 23.35 4.97
CA ASP A 111 -0.81 24.29 4.54
C ASP A 111 -0.75 25.46 5.52
N MET A 112 0.29 25.52 6.36
CA MET A 112 0.47 26.56 7.38
C MET A 112 0.77 27.93 6.78
N TYR A 113 1.33 27.99 5.58
CA TYR A 113 1.75 29.24 4.93
C TYR A 113 0.73 29.79 3.94
N HIS A 114 -0.35 29.03 3.69
CA HIS A 114 -1.41 29.49 2.79
C HIS A 114 -2.52 30.19 3.56
N LEU A 115 -2.73 31.49 3.27
CA LEU A 115 -3.70 32.33 4.01
C LEU A 115 -5.13 31.79 3.98
N LEU A 116 -5.52 31.08 2.92
CA LEU A 116 -6.84 30.49 2.73
C LEU A 116 -6.85 28.98 3.02
N SER A 117 -5.82 28.44 3.71
CA SER A 117 -5.79 27.04 4.07
C SER A 117 -7.00 26.66 4.91
N ARG A 118 -7.66 25.56 4.53
CA ARG A 118 -8.83 25.04 5.24
C ARG A 118 -8.60 23.57 5.57
N ARG A 119 -9.05 23.17 6.76
CA ARG A 119 -9.09 21.74 7.10
C ARG A 119 -10.14 21.04 6.27
N PRO A 120 -9.90 19.78 5.89
CA PRO A 120 -10.91 18.96 5.24
C PRO A 120 -12.16 18.85 6.13
N ALA A 121 -13.34 18.84 5.51
CA ALA A 121 -14.57 18.58 6.25
C ALA A 121 -14.55 17.15 6.84
N PRO A 122 -14.83 16.95 8.13
CA PRO A 122 -14.88 15.63 8.75
C PRO A 122 -15.82 14.67 8.01
N LEU A 123 -15.55 13.35 8.11
CA LEU A 123 -16.44 12.29 7.58
C LEU A 123 -17.78 12.27 8.33
N VAL A 124 -17.75 12.60 9.63
CA VAL A 124 -18.95 12.76 10.45
C VAL A 124 -19.13 14.25 10.74
N LYS A 125 -20.22 14.83 10.27
CA LYS A 125 -20.53 16.25 10.49
C LYS A 125 -20.75 16.51 11.99
N ARG A 126 -20.40 17.72 12.45
CA ARG A 126 -20.56 18.13 13.86
C ARG A 126 -21.99 17.90 14.40
N SER A 127 -23.01 18.11 13.56
CA SER A 127 -24.41 17.85 13.92
C SER A 127 -24.77 16.37 14.13
N MET A 128 -23.88 15.47 13.76
CA MET A 128 -24.02 14.02 13.95
C MET A 128 -23.10 13.50 15.08
N VAL A 129 -22.52 14.39 15.88
CA VAL A 129 -21.69 14.04 17.04
C VAL A 129 -22.48 14.31 18.32
N PHE A 130 -22.74 13.26 19.10
CA PHE A 130 -23.56 13.28 20.31
C PHE A 130 -22.71 12.99 21.54
N GLY A 131 -22.89 13.80 22.59
CA GLY A 131 -22.21 13.62 23.88
C GLY A 131 -22.94 12.60 24.75
N ILE A 132 -22.19 11.68 25.33
CA ILE A 132 -22.65 10.68 26.31
C ILE A 132 -22.16 11.09 27.69
N ALA A 133 -23.08 11.17 28.65
CA ALA A 133 -22.75 11.52 30.02
C ALA A 133 -22.10 10.32 30.73
N GLU A 134 -20.76 10.35 30.81
CA GLU A 134 -19.90 9.36 31.43
C GLU A 134 -18.51 9.94 31.68
N ARG A 135 -17.67 9.31 32.47
CA ARG A 135 -16.25 9.64 32.55
C ARG A 135 -15.42 8.45 32.99
N MET A 136 -14.52 8.02 32.13
CA MET A 136 -13.43 7.11 32.45
C MET A 136 -12.17 7.91 32.80
N GLY A 137 -11.41 7.48 33.78
CA GLY A 137 -10.12 8.06 34.16
C GLY A 137 -8.98 7.52 33.30
N PRO A 138 -7.82 8.21 33.26
CA PRO A 138 -6.63 7.75 32.51
C PRO A 138 -6.02 6.45 33.07
N ASP A 139 -6.38 6.11 34.31
CA ASP A 139 -6.02 4.88 35.00
C ASP A 139 -7.04 3.72 34.75
N GLY A 140 -8.10 3.97 33.99
CA GLY A 140 -9.17 3.01 33.71
C GLY A 140 -10.23 2.92 34.81
N THR A 141 -10.18 3.78 35.85
CA THR A 141 -11.21 3.86 36.90
C THR A 141 -12.41 4.64 36.40
N VAL A 142 -13.60 4.23 36.82
CA VAL A 142 -14.84 4.98 36.53
C VAL A 142 -14.88 6.23 37.42
N ARG A 143 -14.79 7.42 36.81
CA ARG A 143 -14.91 8.73 37.49
C ARG A 143 -16.35 9.19 37.58
N ALA A 144 -17.13 8.96 36.52
CA ALA A 144 -18.57 9.11 36.52
C ALA A 144 -19.18 7.88 35.81
N PRO A 145 -20.20 7.26 36.41
CA PRO A 145 -20.89 6.13 35.78
C PRO A 145 -21.57 6.55 34.48
N LEU A 146 -21.78 5.58 33.60
CA LEU A 146 -22.55 5.79 32.37
C LEU A 146 -24.01 6.13 32.68
N ASP A 147 -24.47 7.27 32.19
CA ASP A 147 -25.89 7.61 32.17
C ASP A 147 -26.58 6.95 30.97
N GLU A 148 -27.19 5.78 31.18
CA GLU A 148 -27.89 5.03 30.14
C GLU A 148 -29.02 5.85 29.48
N ALA A 149 -29.68 6.74 30.20
CA ALA A 149 -30.68 7.62 29.63
C ALA A 149 -30.09 8.63 28.63
N SER A 150 -28.82 9.06 28.83
CA SER A 150 -28.11 9.88 27.85
C SER A 150 -27.83 9.11 26.57
N VAL A 151 -27.51 7.82 26.69
CA VAL A 151 -27.28 6.93 25.53
C VAL A 151 -28.57 6.75 24.73
N GLU A 152 -29.67 6.43 25.39
CA GLU A 152 -30.98 6.29 24.72
C GLU A 152 -31.40 7.55 23.97
N ARG A 153 -31.21 8.73 24.58
CA ARG A 153 -31.47 10.01 23.92
C ARG A 153 -30.59 10.19 22.68
N ALA A 154 -29.29 9.91 22.79
CA ALA A 154 -28.35 10.03 21.68
C ALA A 154 -28.71 9.08 20.53
N VAL A 155 -29.08 7.82 20.82
CA VAL A 155 -29.51 6.85 19.80
C VAL A 155 -30.75 7.37 19.06
N ARG A 156 -31.78 7.83 19.78
CA ARG A 156 -33.01 8.38 19.15
C ARG A 156 -32.71 9.60 18.29
N GLN A 157 -31.87 10.53 18.78
CA GLN A 157 -31.48 11.72 18.03
C GLN A 157 -30.67 11.36 16.77
N ALA A 158 -29.77 10.36 16.85
CA ALA A 158 -29.03 9.88 15.72
C ALA A 158 -29.94 9.26 14.64
N LEU A 159 -30.92 8.44 15.05
CA LEU A 159 -31.90 7.84 14.14
C LEU A 159 -32.80 8.91 13.51
N ASP A 160 -33.32 9.87 14.28
CA ASP A 160 -34.12 11.00 13.77
C ASP A 160 -33.32 11.85 12.76
N ALA A 161 -32.00 11.99 12.97
CA ALA A 161 -31.11 12.68 12.05
C ALA A 161 -30.73 11.80 10.82
N GLY A 162 -31.21 10.56 10.76
CA GLY A 162 -31.01 9.62 9.66
C GLY A 162 -29.62 8.97 9.68
N ALA A 163 -29.10 8.64 10.84
CA ALA A 163 -27.86 7.85 10.94
C ALA A 163 -28.09 6.42 10.40
N GLU A 164 -27.14 5.95 9.63
CA GLU A 164 -27.08 4.60 9.06
C GLU A 164 -26.12 3.68 9.82
N GLY A 165 -25.42 4.22 10.81
CA GLY A 165 -24.51 3.51 11.70
C GLY A 165 -24.03 4.42 12.83
N ILE A 166 -23.50 3.81 13.90
CA ILE A 166 -22.96 4.49 15.06
C ILE A 166 -21.52 4.08 15.29
N VAL A 167 -20.67 5.06 15.55
CA VAL A 167 -19.31 4.85 16.08
C VAL A 167 -19.26 5.37 17.51
N VAL A 168 -18.80 4.54 18.43
CA VAL A 168 -18.63 4.91 19.85
C VAL A 168 -17.14 5.11 20.11
N SER A 169 -16.77 6.31 20.56
CA SER A 169 -15.39 6.66 20.91
C SER A 169 -15.35 7.53 22.15
N LEU A 170 -15.26 6.87 23.32
CA LEU A 170 -15.25 7.51 24.62
C LEU A 170 -13.82 7.72 25.13
N LEU A 171 -13.63 8.71 26.00
CA LEU A 171 -12.31 8.99 26.58
C LEU A 171 -11.82 7.78 27.38
N HIS A 172 -10.52 7.50 27.22
CA HIS A 172 -9.81 6.42 27.93
C HIS A 172 -10.40 5.00 27.73
N ALA A 173 -11.25 4.78 26.74
CA ALA A 173 -11.80 3.45 26.42
C ALA A 173 -10.72 2.41 26.08
N TYR A 174 -9.56 2.85 25.62
CA TYR A 174 -8.37 1.97 25.42
C TYR A 174 -7.88 1.32 26.71
N ARG A 175 -8.15 1.94 27.87
CA ARG A 175 -7.81 1.42 29.20
C ARG A 175 -8.91 0.51 29.75
N ASN A 176 -10.15 0.96 29.62
CA ASN A 176 -11.32 0.23 30.10
C ASN A 176 -12.49 0.46 29.12
N PRO A 177 -12.83 -0.55 28.31
CA PRO A 177 -13.88 -0.42 27.28
C PRO A 177 -15.29 -0.55 27.82
N ALA A 178 -15.51 -0.77 29.11
CA ALA A 178 -16.81 -1.15 29.68
C ALA A 178 -17.95 -0.19 29.28
N HIS A 179 -17.70 1.13 29.26
CA HIS A 179 -18.71 2.10 28.85
C HIS A 179 -19.01 2.03 27.34
N GLU A 180 -18.02 1.88 26.47
CA GLU A 180 -18.26 1.72 25.02
C GLU A 180 -19.07 0.47 24.71
N LEU A 181 -18.72 -0.65 25.34
CA LEU A 181 -19.43 -1.92 25.15
C LEU A 181 -20.88 -1.82 25.63
N ARG A 182 -21.11 -1.14 26.77
CA ARG A 182 -22.46 -0.94 27.28
C ARG A 182 -23.29 0.00 26.38
N VAL A 183 -22.69 1.06 25.84
CA VAL A 183 -23.31 1.94 24.85
C VAL A 183 -23.75 1.15 23.62
N ARG A 184 -22.89 0.24 23.12
CA ARG A 184 -23.23 -0.64 22.00
C ARG A 184 -24.42 -1.53 22.31
N GLU A 185 -24.44 -2.22 23.45
CA GLU A 185 -25.54 -3.09 23.85
C GLU A 185 -26.89 -2.33 23.86
N ILE A 186 -26.89 -1.12 24.39
CA ILE A 186 -28.11 -0.28 24.44
C ILE A 186 -28.52 0.15 23.03
N ALA A 187 -27.56 0.57 22.19
CA ALA A 187 -27.81 1.00 20.82
C ALA A 187 -28.37 -0.15 19.96
N GLU A 188 -27.77 -1.35 20.04
CA GLU A 188 -28.22 -2.55 19.33
C GLU A 188 -29.63 -3.01 19.80
N ALA A 189 -29.93 -2.85 21.08
CA ALA A 189 -31.25 -3.17 21.61
C ALA A 189 -32.33 -2.18 21.12
N LEU A 190 -32.01 -0.90 20.99
CA LEU A 190 -32.93 0.14 20.53
C LEU A 190 -33.11 0.20 19.02
N ALA A 191 -32.06 -0.16 18.28
CA ALA A 191 -32.02 -0.16 16.81
C ALA A 191 -31.43 -1.47 16.28
N PRO A 192 -32.16 -2.60 16.32
CA PRO A 192 -31.69 -3.88 15.85
C PRO A 192 -31.28 -3.81 14.36
N GLY A 193 -30.06 -4.29 14.05
CA GLY A 193 -29.52 -4.28 12.70
C GLY A 193 -28.78 -3.00 12.31
N LEU A 194 -28.76 -1.96 13.13
CA LEU A 194 -27.91 -0.79 12.92
C LEU A 194 -26.45 -1.15 13.26
N PRO A 195 -25.48 -0.93 12.35
CA PRO A 195 -24.08 -1.18 12.64
C PRO A 195 -23.57 -0.28 13.78
N VAL A 196 -22.97 -0.86 14.81
CA VAL A 196 -22.35 -0.14 15.93
C VAL A 196 -20.92 -0.60 16.09
N SER A 197 -19.97 0.33 15.97
CA SER A 197 -18.53 0.07 16.09
C SER A 197 -17.96 0.78 17.32
N CYS A 198 -17.12 0.09 18.11
CA CYS A 198 -16.42 0.65 19.25
C CYS A 198 -14.96 0.94 18.94
N SER A 199 -14.46 2.11 19.34
CA SER A 199 -13.07 2.51 19.11
C SER A 199 -12.07 1.61 19.84
N SER A 200 -12.47 1.08 21.00
CA SER A 200 -11.68 0.15 21.81
C SER A 200 -11.48 -1.23 21.17
N GLU A 201 -12.34 -1.62 20.23
CA GLU A 201 -12.20 -2.86 19.47
C GLU A 201 -11.49 -2.64 18.11
N THR A 202 -11.73 -1.48 17.50
CA THR A 202 -11.14 -1.15 16.19
C THR A 202 -9.63 -0.99 16.29
N TRP A 203 -9.17 -0.07 17.17
CA TRP A 203 -7.73 0.14 17.41
C TRP A 203 -7.51 0.86 18.74
N PRO A 204 -7.22 0.15 19.84
CA PRO A 204 -7.24 0.71 21.21
C PRO A 204 -5.97 1.48 21.57
N ILE A 205 -5.63 2.52 20.83
CA ILE A 205 -4.50 3.41 21.11
C ILE A 205 -4.89 4.55 22.06
N ILE A 206 -3.89 5.06 22.79
CA ILE A 206 -3.96 6.34 23.47
C ILE A 206 -4.20 7.46 22.44
N ARG A 207 -4.68 8.61 22.88
CA ARG A 207 -5.05 9.79 22.07
C ARG A 207 -6.42 9.66 21.42
N GLU A 208 -7.30 10.52 21.84
CA GLU A 208 -8.72 10.49 21.49
C GLU A 208 -8.97 10.75 20.00
N TYR A 209 -8.20 11.68 19.37
CA TYR A 209 -8.41 11.99 17.95
C TYR A 209 -8.02 10.82 17.06
N GLU A 210 -6.80 10.30 17.27
CA GLU A 210 -6.23 9.21 16.45
C GLU A 210 -7.08 7.95 16.54
N ARG A 211 -7.57 7.60 17.74
CA ARG A 211 -8.46 6.47 17.95
C ARG A 211 -9.83 6.73 17.31
N THR A 212 -10.39 7.93 17.49
CA THR A 212 -11.70 8.30 16.95
C THR A 212 -11.72 8.29 15.43
N ILE A 213 -10.73 8.93 14.77
CA ILE A 213 -10.71 8.98 13.30
C ILE A 213 -10.50 7.58 12.70
N THR A 214 -9.68 6.74 13.32
CA THR A 214 -9.48 5.35 12.87
C THR A 214 -10.78 4.55 13.00
N ALA A 215 -11.50 4.67 14.12
CA ALA A 215 -12.79 4.01 14.31
C ALA A 215 -13.86 4.55 13.34
N VAL A 216 -13.88 5.86 13.11
CA VAL A 216 -14.80 6.50 12.14
C VAL A 216 -14.53 5.97 10.73
N ILE A 217 -13.30 5.92 10.28
CA ILE A 217 -12.95 5.36 8.97
C ILE A 217 -13.40 3.89 8.88
N GLY A 218 -13.14 3.08 9.92
CA GLY A 218 -13.59 1.70 10.01
C GLY A 218 -15.10 1.55 9.83
N GLY A 219 -15.89 2.23 10.68
CA GLY A 219 -17.36 2.19 10.60
C GLY A 219 -17.90 2.78 9.29
N TYR A 220 -17.21 3.77 8.70
CA TYR A 220 -17.59 4.41 7.45
C TYR A 220 -17.55 3.47 6.25
N VAL A 221 -16.54 2.60 6.19
CA VAL A 221 -16.30 1.70 5.05
C VAL A 221 -16.86 0.29 5.25
N GLN A 222 -17.02 -0.15 6.50
CA GLN A 222 -17.27 -1.54 6.88
C GLN A 222 -18.43 -2.20 6.13
N PRO A 223 -19.63 -1.63 6.01
CA PRO A 223 -20.74 -2.32 5.34
C PRO A 223 -20.51 -2.49 3.85
N ARG A 224 -19.84 -1.53 3.18
CA ARG A 224 -19.50 -1.65 1.76
C ARG A 224 -18.46 -2.74 1.53
N VAL A 225 -17.44 -2.77 2.38
CA VAL A 225 -16.41 -3.81 2.34
C VAL A 225 -17.00 -5.18 2.64
N ALA A 226 -17.85 -5.31 3.68
CA ALA A 226 -18.49 -6.57 4.02
C ALA A 226 -19.40 -7.07 2.90
N HIS A 227 -20.19 -6.19 2.28
CA HIS A 227 -21.03 -6.54 1.13
C HIS A 227 -20.19 -7.00 -0.06
N TYR A 228 -19.13 -6.24 -0.41
CA TYR A 228 -18.19 -6.59 -1.46
C TYR A 228 -17.57 -7.97 -1.26
N LEU A 229 -17.03 -8.24 -0.06
CA LEU A 229 -16.39 -9.51 0.25
C LEU A 229 -17.36 -10.70 0.21
N THR A 230 -18.59 -10.50 0.69
CA THR A 230 -19.63 -11.52 0.62
C THR A 230 -19.99 -11.83 -0.83
N SER A 231 -20.12 -10.80 -1.67
CA SER A 231 -20.40 -10.97 -3.10
C SER A 231 -19.25 -11.68 -3.82
N LEU A 232 -18.00 -11.29 -3.52
CA LEU A 232 -16.81 -11.91 -4.08
C LEU A 232 -16.69 -13.41 -3.72
N GLN A 233 -16.87 -13.76 -2.43
CA GLN A 233 -16.85 -15.16 -1.97
C GLN A 233 -17.90 -15.98 -2.73
N GLN A 234 -19.13 -15.47 -2.86
CA GLN A 234 -20.19 -16.17 -3.56
C GLN A 234 -19.88 -16.31 -5.05
N ALA A 235 -19.33 -15.28 -5.67
CA ALA A 235 -18.99 -15.30 -7.10
C ALA A 235 -17.84 -16.29 -7.39
N LEU A 236 -16.79 -16.31 -6.57
CA LEU A 236 -15.69 -17.27 -6.70
C LEU A 236 -16.19 -18.71 -6.52
N LYS A 237 -17.01 -18.95 -5.50
CA LYS A 237 -17.63 -20.27 -5.28
C LYS A 237 -18.48 -20.72 -6.46
N ASN A 238 -19.29 -19.81 -7.04
CA ASN A 238 -20.11 -20.10 -8.21
C ASN A 238 -19.25 -20.37 -9.46
N ALA A 239 -18.06 -19.77 -9.54
CA ALA A 239 -17.10 -20.00 -10.62
C ALA A 239 -16.31 -21.31 -10.45
N GLY A 240 -16.44 -22.03 -9.33
CA GLY A 240 -15.75 -23.30 -9.08
C GLY A 240 -14.43 -23.15 -8.28
N VAL A 241 -14.06 -21.93 -7.85
CA VAL A 241 -12.88 -21.70 -7.02
C VAL A 241 -13.15 -22.23 -5.59
N GLN A 242 -12.36 -23.20 -5.14
CA GLN A 242 -12.58 -23.90 -3.88
C GLN A 242 -12.02 -23.17 -2.65
N PRO A 243 -10.79 -22.60 -2.66
CA PRO A 243 -10.21 -21.98 -1.48
C PRO A 243 -10.94 -20.68 -1.11
N GLU A 244 -11.07 -20.47 0.21
CA GLU A 244 -11.54 -19.19 0.73
C GLU A 244 -10.53 -18.08 0.40
N PRO A 245 -10.98 -16.93 -0.10
CA PRO A 245 -10.08 -15.84 -0.46
C PRO A 245 -9.40 -15.25 0.79
N ARG A 246 -8.09 -15.08 0.69
CA ARG A 246 -7.28 -14.31 1.65
C ARG A 246 -7.19 -12.87 1.20
N LEU A 247 -7.25 -11.95 2.13
CA LEU A 247 -7.18 -10.52 1.85
C LEU A 247 -5.86 -9.95 2.32
N THR A 248 -5.22 -9.14 1.50
CA THR A 248 -4.02 -8.42 1.89
C THR A 248 -4.35 -7.32 2.90
N LYS A 249 -3.44 -7.11 3.86
CA LYS A 249 -3.53 -6.10 4.93
C LYS A 249 -2.58 -4.95 4.68
N SER A 250 -2.87 -3.81 5.26
CA SER A 250 -2.00 -2.62 5.22
C SER A 250 -0.61 -2.86 5.84
N ASN A 251 -0.49 -3.83 6.77
CA ASN A 251 0.80 -4.23 7.35
C ASN A 251 1.60 -5.25 6.50
N GLY A 252 1.14 -5.52 5.27
CA GLY A 252 1.79 -6.46 4.34
C GLY A 252 1.54 -7.94 4.63
N GLY A 253 0.65 -8.27 5.55
CA GLY A 253 0.19 -9.64 5.79
C GLY A 253 -1.10 -9.95 5.05
N VAL A 254 -1.62 -11.18 5.26
CA VAL A 254 -2.95 -11.60 4.81
C VAL A 254 -3.84 -12.01 5.98
N MET A 255 -5.15 -11.96 5.75
CA MET A 255 -6.20 -12.42 6.68
C MET A 255 -7.34 -13.09 5.91
N THR A 256 -8.22 -13.81 6.61
CA THR A 256 -9.42 -14.39 6.00
C THR A 256 -10.44 -13.31 5.60
N ALA A 257 -11.30 -13.62 4.63
CA ALA A 257 -12.39 -12.72 4.24
C ALA A 257 -13.35 -12.44 5.41
N GLU A 258 -13.59 -13.41 6.28
CA GLU A 258 -14.45 -13.23 7.46
C GLU A 258 -13.85 -12.23 8.47
N GLN A 259 -12.54 -12.26 8.68
CA GLN A 259 -11.87 -11.24 9.48
C GLN A 259 -11.93 -9.86 8.78
N GLY A 260 -11.68 -9.82 7.47
CA GLY A 260 -11.74 -8.58 6.67
C GLY A 260 -13.10 -7.87 6.73
N LYS A 261 -14.20 -8.59 6.85
CA LYS A 261 -15.54 -8.01 7.04
C LYS A 261 -15.68 -7.29 8.38
N ARG A 262 -14.98 -7.74 9.41
CA ARG A 262 -14.99 -7.15 10.76
C ARG A 262 -13.93 -6.07 10.92
N ASP A 263 -12.70 -6.37 10.51
CA ASP A 263 -11.52 -5.55 10.72
C ASP A 263 -11.10 -4.81 9.44
N CYS A 264 -12.08 -4.34 8.66
CA CYS A 264 -11.90 -3.74 7.34
C CYS A 264 -10.89 -2.57 7.33
N VAL A 265 -10.73 -1.88 8.45
CA VAL A 265 -9.75 -0.80 8.61
C VAL A 265 -8.32 -1.25 8.31
N GLN A 266 -7.99 -2.52 8.62
CA GLN A 266 -6.66 -3.08 8.44
C GLN A 266 -6.31 -3.39 6.97
N MET A 267 -7.27 -3.33 6.04
CA MET A 267 -7.05 -3.63 4.62
C MET A 267 -7.14 -2.41 3.68
N ILE A 268 -7.31 -1.22 4.23
CA ILE A 268 -7.57 -0.01 3.40
C ILE A 268 -6.41 0.30 2.46
N LEU A 269 -5.16 0.06 2.87
CA LEU A 269 -3.93 0.26 2.09
C LEU A 269 -3.34 -1.07 1.57
N SER A 270 -4.18 -2.06 1.26
CA SER A 270 -3.76 -3.42 0.94
C SER A 270 -2.95 -3.55 -0.36
N GLY A 271 -3.32 -2.84 -1.42
CA GLY A 271 -2.64 -2.91 -2.72
C GLY A 271 -1.20 -2.40 -2.65
N THR A 272 -1.00 -1.18 -2.12
CA THR A 272 0.33 -0.60 -1.95
C THR A 272 1.22 -1.46 -1.05
N ALA A 273 0.68 -1.98 0.05
CA ALA A 273 1.41 -2.88 0.95
C ALA A 273 1.83 -4.17 0.24
N ALA A 274 0.94 -4.79 -0.55
CA ALA A 274 1.27 -6.00 -1.31
C ALA A 274 2.40 -5.74 -2.32
N GLY A 275 2.38 -4.60 -3.03
CA GLY A 275 3.45 -4.21 -3.94
C GLY A 275 4.82 -4.13 -3.25
N VAL A 276 4.87 -3.53 -2.07
CA VAL A 276 6.12 -3.44 -1.29
C VAL A 276 6.57 -4.81 -0.77
N ILE A 277 5.66 -5.71 -0.38
CA ILE A 277 6.01 -7.10 0.00
C ILE A 277 6.60 -7.85 -1.21
N GLY A 278 5.99 -7.71 -2.40
CA GLY A 278 6.55 -8.23 -3.64
C GLY A 278 7.96 -7.71 -3.92
N ALA A 279 8.13 -6.40 -3.80
CA ALA A 279 9.41 -5.72 -3.96
C ALA A 279 10.45 -6.18 -2.92
N SER A 280 10.06 -6.35 -1.66
CA SER A 280 10.94 -6.85 -0.58
C SER A 280 11.46 -8.25 -0.88
N HIS A 281 10.59 -9.12 -1.40
CA HIS A 281 10.99 -10.47 -1.78
C HIS A 281 11.98 -10.47 -2.97
N VAL A 282 11.71 -9.65 -3.99
CA VAL A 282 12.64 -9.49 -5.13
C VAL A 282 13.97 -8.91 -4.64
N ALA A 283 13.96 -7.89 -3.78
CA ALA A 283 15.16 -7.28 -3.23
C ALA A 283 16.01 -8.30 -2.45
N ALA A 284 15.38 -9.12 -1.60
CA ALA A 284 16.06 -10.18 -0.85
C ALA A 284 16.67 -11.23 -1.79
N THR A 285 15.91 -11.69 -2.79
CA THR A 285 16.36 -12.72 -3.76
C THR A 285 17.48 -12.20 -4.67
N ALA A 286 17.39 -10.94 -5.11
CA ALA A 286 18.40 -10.29 -5.94
C ALA A 286 19.62 -9.80 -5.14
N GLY A 287 19.66 -10.00 -3.83
CA GLY A 287 20.77 -9.60 -2.96
C GLY A 287 20.92 -8.08 -2.82
N LEU A 288 19.81 -7.34 -2.76
CA LEU A 288 19.79 -5.89 -2.59
C LEU A 288 19.56 -5.55 -1.11
N PRO A 289 20.61 -5.19 -0.35
CA PRO A 289 20.46 -4.90 1.08
C PRO A 289 19.69 -3.59 1.34
N ARG A 290 19.73 -2.65 0.40
CA ARG A 290 19.06 -1.35 0.48
C ARG A 290 18.37 -1.05 -0.83
N CYS A 291 17.06 -0.85 -0.80
CA CYS A 291 16.26 -0.68 -1.99
C CYS A 291 15.14 0.34 -1.76
N LEU A 292 14.88 1.18 -2.75
CA LEU A 292 13.68 1.99 -2.88
C LEU A 292 12.74 1.26 -3.84
N SER A 293 11.58 0.83 -3.39
CA SER A 293 10.56 0.32 -4.28
C SER A 293 9.86 1.48 -4.98
N LEU A 294 9.60 1.35 -6.28
CA LEU A 294 8.95 2.35 -7.10
C LEU A 294 7.87 1.67 -7.94
N ASP A 295 6.64 1.72 -7.45
CA ASP A 295 5.45 1.25 -8.17
C ASP A 295 4.79 2.42 -8.89
N ILE A 296 4.79 2.43 -10.21
CA ILE A 296 4.09 3.46 -10.97
C ILE A 296 2.99 2.80 -11.77
N GLY A 297 1.76 3.06 -11.34
CA GLY A 297 0.54 2.63 -12.00
C GLY A 297 0.00 3.65 -13.01
N GLY A 298 -1.31 3.54 -13.30
CA GLY A 298 -2.01 4.50 -14.15
C GLY A 298 -2.38 5.80 -13.45
N THR A 299 -2.53 5.81 -12.11
CA THR A 299 -3.08 6.94 -11.35
C THR A 299 -2.12 7.52 -10.33
N SER A 300 -1.20 6.74 -9.81
CA SER A 300 -0.27 7.11 -8.74
C SER A 300 1.08 6.43 -8.90
N ALA A 301 2.08 6.98 -8.23
CA ALA A 301 3.36 6.37 -7.97
C ALA A 301 3.53 6.16 -6.46
N ASP A 302 3.86 4.93 -6.08
CA ASP A 302 4.03 4.51 -4.69
C ASP A 302 5.49 4.15 -4.42
N ILE A 303 6.07 4.77 -3.39
CA ILE A 303 7.49 4.63 -3.07
C ILE A 303 7.63 4.17 -1.62
N ALA A 304 8.44 3.13 -1.39
CA ALA A 304 8.76 2.66 -0.05
C ALA A 304 10.25 2.35 0.11
N VAL A 305 10.70 2.33 1.36
CA VAL A 305 12.08 2.00 1.74
C VAL A 305 12.14 0.55 2.20
N ILE A 306 13.08 -0.21 1.65
CA ILE A 306 13.34 -1.61 1.99
C ILE A 306 14.80 -1.73 2.44
N VAL A 307 15.02 -2.31 3.62
CA VAL A 307 16.36 -2.56 4.18
C VAL A 307 16.44 -4.03 4.60
N ASP A 308 17.47 -4.73 4.14
CA ASP A 308 17.70 -6.16 4.39
C ASP A 308 16.47 -7.03 4.06
N GLY A 309 15.81 -6.72 2.93
CA GLY A 309 14.62 -7.42 2.46
C GLY A 309 13.36 -7.17 3.29
N LYS A 310 13.38 -6.20 4.22
CA LYS A 310 12.23 -5.85 5.07
C LYS A 310 11.77 -4.42 4.78
N PRO A 311 10.46 -4.19 4.57
CA PRO A 311 9.92 -2.86 4.38
C PRO A 311 9.96 -2.07 5.69
N GLN A 312 9.99 -0.75 5.60
CA GLN A 312 9.77 0.11 6.74
C GLN A 312 8.28 0.18 7.07
N TYR A 313 7.97 0.27 8.36
CA TYR A 313 6.61 0.40 8.85
C TYR A 313 6.39 1.79 9.45
N GLY A 314 5.19 2.30 9.30
CA GLY A 314 4.76 3.58 9.85
C GLY A 314 3.40 3.48 10.52
N VAL A 315 3.04 4.56 11.21
CA VAL A 315 1.71 4.78 11.78
C VAL A 315 1.25 6.17 11.35
N GLY A 316 0.01 6.28 10.92
CA GLY A 316 -0.55 7.56 10.51
C GLY A 316 -0.42 7.83 9.01
N GLU A 317 -0.60 6.81 8.19
CA GLU A 317 -0.66 6.95 6.74
C GLU A 317 -1.88 7.75 6.29
N LEU A 318 -1.72 8.49 5.18
CA LEU A 318 -2.76 9.38 4.66
C LEU A 318 -3.68 8.63 3.67
N ILE A 319 -4.98 8.78 3.87
CA ILE A 319 -6.02 8.28 2.95
C ILE A 319 -6.84 9.46 2.47
N GLY A 320 -6.53 9.97 1.30
CA GLY A 320 -7.09 11.24 0.83
C GLY A 320 -6.76 12.36 1.84
N ASP A 321 -7.81 12.93 2.43
CA ASP A 321 -7.69 14.01 3.42
C ASP A 321 -7.47 13.51 4.86
N PHE A 322 -7.52 12.21 5.14
CA PHE A 322 -7.58 11.67 6.49
C PHE A 322 -6.38 10.78 6.81
N GLN A 323 -5.86 10.95 8.01
CA GLN A 323 -4.79 10.13 8.54
C GLN A 323 -5.38 8.94 9.30
N ILE A 324 -4.90 7.72 9.01
CA ILE A 324 -5.29 6.48 9.68
C ILE A 324 -4.15 5.99 10.57
N TYR A 325 -4.46 5.59 11.79
CA TYR A 325 -3.44 5.27 12.81
C TYR A 325 -3.36 3.77 13.10
N ILE A 326 -3.24 2.98 12.05
CA ILE A 326 -2.93 1.54 12.15
C ILE A 326 -1.51 1.30 11.65
N PRO A 327 -0.83 0.23 12.09
CA PRO A 327 0.43 -0.16 11.50
C PRO A 327 0.25 -0.51 10.01
N SER A 328 1.01 0.15 9.19
CA SER A 328 1.03 -0.08 7.74
C SER A 328 2.46 -0.11 7.23
N VAL A 329 2.65 -0.75 6.09
CA VAL A 329 3.88 -0.56 5.33
C VAL A 329 3.97 0.93 4.99
N SER A 330 5.11 1.54 5.30
CA SER A 330 5.27 2.97 5.04
C SER A 330 5.51 3.22 3.56
N VAL A 331 4.55 3.91 2.94
CA VAL A 331 4.55 4.23 1.52
C VAL A 331 4.28 5.72 1.36
N SER A 332 5.05 6.37 0.50
CA SER A 332 4.75 7.73 0.02
C SER A 332 4.08 7.61 -1.33
N SER A 333 2.84 8.09 -1.43
CA SER A 333 2.07 8.06 -2.68
C SER A 333 2.03 9.44 -3.31
N VAL A 334 2.34 9.49 -4.60
CA VAL A 334 2.26 10.69 -5.44
C VAL A 334 1.11 10.51 -6.42
N GLY A 335 0.29 11.53 -6.59
CA GLY A 335 -0.80 11.54 -7.58
C GLY A 335 -0.31 11.66 -9.03
N GLU A 336 0.82 11.06 -9.36
CA GLU A 336 1.42 11.06 -10.69
C GLU A 336 1.61 9.63 -11.18
N GLY A 337 0.88 9.27 -12.21
CA GLY A 337 0.94 7.96 -12.86
C GLY A 337 0.76 8.11 -14.37
N GLY A 338 0.84 7.02 -15.12
CA GLY A 338 0.75 7.05 -16.58
C GLY A 338 -0.47 7.78 -17.15
N GLY A 339 -1.59 7.80 -16.43
CA GLY A 339 -2.82 8.49 -16.80
C GLY A 339 -2.91 9.95 -16.31
N SER A 340 -1.90 10.48 -15.62
CA SER A 340 -1.91 11.89 -15.17
C SER A 340 -1.99 12.83 -16.35
N ILE A 341 -2.92 13.80 -16.25
CA ILE A 341 -3.27 14.69 -17.34
C ILE A 341 -2.32 15.88 -17.37
N ALA A 342 -1.76 16.14 -18.56
CA ALA A 342 -0.99 17.35 -18.83
C ALA A 342 -1.92 18.50 -19.25
N TRP A 343 -1.63 19.71 -18.78
CA TRP A 343 -2.41 20.90 -19.08
C TRP A 343 -1.56 22.17 -18.97
N VAL A 344 -2.03 23.26 -19.57
CA VAL A 344 -1.36 24.55 -19.53
C VAL A 344 -2.19 25.48 -18.67
N ASP A 345 -1.57 26.08 -17.66
CA ASP A 345 -2.23 27.01 -16.75
C ASP A 345 -2.54 28.37 -17.42
N PRO A 346 -3.32 29.27 -16.78
CA PRO A 346 -3.62 30.59 -17.34
C PRO A 346 -2.40 31.49 -17.58
N LEU A 347 -1.25 31.16 -16.99
CA LEU A 347 0.02 31.87 -17.17
C LEU A 347 0.88 31.27 -18.29
N GLY A 348 0.38 30.24 -18.99
CA GLY A 348 1.11 29.58 -20.08
C GLY A 348 2.14 28.54 -19.60
N VAL A 349 2.07 28.09 -18.34
CA VAL A 349 3.00 27.10 -17.79
C VAL A 349 2.42 25.70 -17.92
N LEU A 350 3.21 24.78 -18.48
CA LEU A 350 2.86 23.35 -18.56
C LEU A 350 2.85 22.73 -17.16
N LYS A 351 1.80 21.96 -16.87
CA LYS A 351 1.57 21.22 -15.63
C LYS A 351 1.21 19.78 -15.94
N VAL A 352 1.49 18.87 -15.00
CA VAL A 352 1.08 17.46 -15.04
C VAL A 352 0.36 17.15 -13.73
N GLY A 353 -0.77 16.44 -13.80
CA GLY A 353 -1.60 16.14 -12.63
C GLY A 353 -2.22 17.39 -11.96
N PRO A 354 -2.80 17.24 -10.76
CA PRO A 354 -3.05 16.02 -10.02
C PRO A 354 -4.20 15.17 -10.61
N GLU A 355 -4.92 15.67 -11.62
CA GLU A 355 -6.03 14.96 -12.25
C GLU A 355 -5.51 13.80 -13.13
N SER A 356 -6.14 12.63 -13.02
CA SER A 356 -5.83 11.46 -13.87
C SER A 356 -7.02 11.11 -14.75
N ALA A 357 -6.73 10.66 -15.97
CA ALA A 357 -7.73 10.12 -16.89
C ALA A 357 -8.28 8.75 -16.44
N GLY A 358 -7.61 8.08 -15.49
CA GLY A 358 -7.99 6.78 -14.99
C GLY A 358 -8.08 5.70 -16.08
N SER A 359 -8.97 4.72 -15.87
CA SER A 359 -9.30 3.69 -16.88
C SER A 359 -10.38 4.12 -17.85
N HIS A 360 -11.22 5.07 -17.46
CA HIS A 360 -12.28 5.65 -18.26
C HIS A 360 -12.39 7.16 -17.97
N PRO A 361 -12.28 8.03 -18.96
CA PRO A 361 -12.10 7.72 -20.39
C PRO A 361 -10.70 7.21 -20.76
N GLY A 362 -9.71 7.30 -19.86
CA GLY A 362 -8.34 6.86 -20.06
C GLY A 362 -7.48 7.79 -20.92
N PRO A 363 -6.20 7.45 -21.15
CA PRO A 363 -5.32 8.11 -22.11
C PRO A 363 -5.92 8.19 -23.50
N ALA A 364 -5.59 9.22 -24.28
CA ALA A 364 -6.11 9.40 -25.64
C ALA A 364 -5.77 8.19 -26.55
N CYS A 365 -4.56 7.65 -26.40
CA CYS A 365 -4.11 6.49 -27.18
C CYS A 365 -4.89 5.19 -26.92
N TYR A 366 -5.71 5.10 -25.86
CA TYR A 366 -6.48 3.89 -25.56
C TYR A 366 -7.81 3.81 -26.33
N ARG A 367 -8.21 4.85 -27.05
CA ARG A 367 -9.48 4.95 -27.81
C ARG A 367 -10.74 4.64 -27.00
N ARG A 368 -10.74 4.98 -25.71
CA ARG A 368 -11.88 4.76 -24.80
C ARG A 368 -12.65 6.05 -24.48
N GLY A 369 -12.43 7.10 -25.27
CA GLY A 369 -13.08 8.40 -25.12
C GLY A 369 -12.20 9.48 -24.50
N GLY A 370 -10.97 9.16 -24.10
CA GLY A 370 -9.98 10.16 -23.65
C GLY A 370 -9.55 11.07 -24.80
N THR A 371 -9.48 12.37 -24.53
CA THR A 371 -9.05 13.40 -25.50
C THR A 371 -7.95 14.30 -24.97
N ARG A 372 -7.71 14.28 -23.67
CA ARG A 372 -6.66 15.09 -23.01
C ARG A 372 -5.33 14.34 -23.00
N ALA A 373 -4.23 15.07 -23.22
CA ALA A 373 -2.89 14.49 -23.18
C ALA A 373 -2.56 13.97 -21.77
N THR A 374 -1.98 12.77 -21.71
CA THR A 374 -1.49 12.14 -20.47
C THR A 374 0.00 11.84 -20.58
N ILE A 375 0.63 11.39 -19.48
CA ILE A 375 2.02 10.90 -19.49
C ILE A 375 2.15 9.72 -20.46
N THR A 376 1.16 8.81 -20.52
CA THR A 376 1.15 7.70 -21.48
C THR A 376 1.14 8.20 -22.94
N ASP A 377 0.34 9.23 -23.26
CA ASP A 377 0.34 9.84 -24.59
C ASP A 377 1.69 10.49 -24.93
N ALA A 378 2.35 11.09 -23.94
CA ALA A 378 3.69 11.64 -24.12
C ALA A 378 4.72 10.53 -24.42
N PHE A 379 4.67 9.38 -23.75
CA PHE A 379 5.52 8.22 -24.10
C PHE A 379 5.29 7.74 -25.53
N VAL A 380 4.03 7.70 -25.96
CA VAL A 380 3.68 7.32 -27.35
C VAL A 380 4.24 8.32 -28.35
N CYS A 381 4.12 9.63 -28.10
CA CYS A 381 4.66 10.68 -28.98
C CYS A 381 6.20 10.62 -29.07
N CYS A 382 6.87 10.26 -27.98
CA CYS A 382 8.32 10.03 -27.98
C CYS A 382 8.72 8.68 -28.60
N GLY A 383 7.79 7.83 -29.03
CA GLY A 383 8.08 6.50 -29.56
C GLY A 383 8.64 5.52 -28.52
N LEU A 384 8.46 5.78 -27.23
CA LEU A 384 8.90 4.91 -26.14
C LEU A 384 7.91 3.73 -25.91
N VAL A 385 6.65 3.92 -26.27
CA VAL A 385 5.56 2.95 -26.16
C VAL A 385 4.83 2.83 -27.51
N GLY A 386 4.14 1.72 -27.74
CA GLY A 386 3.39 1.46 -28.96
C GLY A 386 4.07 0.47 -29.91
N HIS A 387 5.12 -0.19 -29.45
CA HIS A 387 5.85 -1.19 -30.23
C HIS A 387 5.31 -2.61 -30.06
N SER A 388 4.47 -2.85 -29.05
CA SER A 388 3.72 -4.07 -28.77
C SER A 388 2.33 -3.71 -28.25
N GLU A 389 1.43 -4.66 -28.23
CA GLU A 389 0.17 -4.52 -27.52
C GLU A 389 0.42 -4.43 -26.02
N LEU A 390 -0.36 -3.61 -25.31
CA LEU A 390 -0.21 -3.38 -23.87
C LEU A 390 -1.26 -4.17 -23.08
N GLY A 391 -0.92 -4.49 -21.85
CA GLY A 391 -1.85 -5.10 -20.89
C GLY A 391 -2.38 -6.46 -21.36
N TYR A 392 -1.50 -7.32 -21.87
CA TYR A 392 -1.85 -8.66 -22.36
C TYR A 392 -2.89 -8.64 -23.49
N GLN A 393 -2.71 -7.72 -24.45
CA GLN A 393 -3.60 -7.47 -25.59
C GLN A 393 -4.89 -6.71 -25.25
N ALA A 394 -5.01 -6.16 -24.05
CA ALA A 394 -6.18 -5.36 -23.68
C ALA A 394 -6.23 -4.00 -24.38
N VAL A 395 -5.06 -3.46 -24.80
CA VAL A 395 -4.95 -2.13 -25.41
C VAL A 395 -4.11 -2.16 -26.68
N THR A 396 -4.70 -1.74 -27.79
CA THR A 396 -3.97 -1.36 -29.02
C THR A 396 -3.76 0.15 -28.99
N VAL A 397 -2.49 0.57 -29.04
CA VAL A 397 -2.11 1.99 -28.91
C VAL A 397 -2.39 2.75 -30.19
N ASP A 398 -3.11 3.88 -30.09
CA ASP A 398 -3.32 4.83 -31.18
C ASP A 398 -2.35 6.02 -31.06
N ALA A 399 -1.31 6.00 -31.88
CA ALA A 399 -0.30 7.06 -31.89
C ALA A 399 -0.86 8.40 -32.44
N ASP A 400 -1.82 8.36 -33.37
CA ASP A 400 -2.40 9.58 -33.94
C ASP A 400 -3.26 10.31 -32.90
N ALA A 401 -4.03 9.57 -32.09
CA ALA A 401 -4.79 10.14 -30.99
C ALA A 401 -3.87 10.81 -29.94
N SER A 402 -2.73 10.18 -29.59
CA SER A 402 -1.73 10.81 -28.73
C SER A 402 -1.14 12.06 -29.33
N ARG A 403 -0.75 12.03 -30.60
CA ARG A 403 -0.20 13.18 -31.31
C ARG A 403 -1.18 14.33 -31.39
N GLN A 404 -2.47 14.06 -31.57
CA GLN A 404 -3.50 15.10 -31.54
C GLN A 404 -3.60 15.71 -30.14
N ALA A 405 -3.72 14.91 -29.08
CA ALA A 405 -3.90 15.41 -27.73
C ALA A 405 -2.68 16.22 -27.23
N VAL A 406 -1.45 15.73 -27.48
CA VAL A 406 -0.21 16.45 -27.14
C VAL A 406 -0.02 17.68 -28.05
N GLY A 407 -0.42 17.58 -29.32
CA GLY A 407 -0.36 18.67 -30.29
C GLY A 407 -1.15 19.91 -29.88
N GLU A 408 -2.34 19.74 -29.28
CA GLU A 408 -3.13 20.85 -28.72
C GLU A 408 -2.38 21.62 -27.62
N LEU A 409 -1.55 20.93 -26.82
CA LEU A 409 -0.69 21.58 -25.81
C LEU A 409 0.54 22.21 -26.47
N ALA A 410 1.13 21.52 -27.45
CA ALA A 410 2.29 22.01 -28.21
C ALA A 410 1.99 23.34 -28.90
N ASP A 411 0.84 23.45 -29.56
CA ASP A 411 0.37 24.68 -30.21
C ASP A 411 0.22 25.84 -29.20
N ARG A 412 -0.33 25.57 -28.02
CA ARG A 412 -0.48 26.57 -26.94
C ARG A 412 0.86 27.02 -26.37
N LEU A 413 1.85 26.13 -26.36
CA LEU A 413 3.20 26.41 -25.85
C LEU A 413 4.14 26.97 -26.92
N GLY A 414 3.75 26.92 -28.21
CA GLY A 414 4.61 27.28 -29.34
C GLY A 414 5.82 26.37 -29.50
N ARG A 415 5.67 25.07 -29.22
CA ARG A 415 6.73 24.05 -29.26
C ARG A 415 6.37 22.89 -30.22
N GLY A 416 7.36 22.04 -30.52
CA GLY A 416 7.11 20.77 -31.21
C GLY A 416 6.36 19.75 -30.35
N ILE A 417 5.70 18.78 -30.96
CA ILE A 417 4.95 17.70 -30.28
C ILE A 417 5.90 16.88 -29.41
N GLU A 418 7.03 16.45 -29.96
CA GLU A 418 8.02 15.63 -29.26
C GLU A 418 8.67 16.39 -28.10
N GLU A 419 9.03 17.67 -28.30
CA GLU A 419 9.56 18.53 -27.24
C GLU A 419 8.53 18.73 -26.11
N THR A 420 7.26 18.88 -26.44
CA THR A 420 6.17 19.00 -25.47
C THR A 420 5.96 17.67 -24.72
N ALA A 421 6.00 16.54 -25.41
CA ALA A 421 5.89 15.22 -24.83
C ALA A 421 7.05 14.95 -23.84
N GLU A 422 8.27 15.26 -24.24
CA GLU A 422 9.45 15.13 -23.38
C GLU A 422 9.34 16.05 -22.14
N ALA A 423 8.86 17.28 -22.29
CA ALA A 423 8.62 18.18 -21.17
C ALA A 423 7.55 17.65 -20.19
N ILE A 424 6.49 17.00 -20.69
CA ILE A 424 5.48 16.32 -19.84
C ILE A 424 6.16 15.22 -19.00
N ILE A 425 7.00 14.39 -19.61
CA ILE A 425 7.74 13.33 -18.93
C ILE A 425 8.68 13.91 -17.87
N GLN A 426 9.43 14.96 -18.20
CA GLN A 426 10.37 15.61 -17.28
C GLN A 426 9.66 16.24 -16.06
N ILE A 427 8.49 16.85 -16.25
CA ILE A 427 7.69 17.40 -15.16
C ILE A 427 7.23 16.28 -14.22
N ALA A 428 6.74 15.16 -14.77
CA ALA A 428 6.36 14.00 -13.96
C ALA A 428 7.54 13.44 -13.16
N VAL A 429 8.71 13.29 -13.78
CA VAL A 429 9.93 12.83 -13.08
C VAL A 429 10.33 13.80 -11.98
N SER A 430 10.22 15.13 -12.21
CA SER A 430 10.53 16.14 -11.19
C SER A 430 9.58 16.11 -10.00
N GLY A 431 8.28 15.88 -10.23
CA GLY A 431 7.29 15.70 -9.18
C GLY A 431 7.62 14.47 -8.32
N MET A 432 7.87 13.32 -8.96
CA MET A 432 8.29 12.10 -8.28
C MET A 432 9.59 12.26 -7.51
N TYR A 433 10.57 12.96 -8.07
CA TYR A 433 11.84 13.29 -7.38
C TYR A 433 11.60 14.07 -6.08
N SER A 434 10.71 15.05 -6.10
CA SER A 434 10.38 15.86 -4.92
C SER A 434 9.84 14.98 -3.78
N GLU A 435 8.94 14.05 -4.09
CA GLU A 435 8.36 13.15 -3.11
C GLU A 435 9.38 12.11 -2.58
N VAL A 436 10.17 11.51 -3.49
CA VAL A 436 11.26 10.61 -3.07
C VAL A 436 12.23 11.32 -2.16
N SER A 437 12.60 12.57 -2.48
CA SER A 437 13.50 13.38 -1.66
C SER A 437 12.91 13.66 -0.27
N GLY A 438 11.60 13.90 -0.19
CA GLY A 438 10.87 14.04 1.07
C GLY A 438 10.90 12.75 1.90
N LEU A 439 10.66 11.60 1.27
CA LEU A 439 10.72 10.28 1.91
C LEU A 439 12.14 9.97 2.43
N VAL A 440 13.14 10.12 1.56
CA VAL A 440 14.56 9.90 1.87
C VAL A 440 15.00 10.77 3.06
N SER A 441 14.60 12.05 3.06
CA SER A 441 14.89 12.97 4.16
C SER A 441 14.23 12.55 5.47
N ARG A 442 12.98 12.07 5.41
CA ARG A 442 12.23 11.58 6.59
C ARG A 442 12.91 10.41 7.28
N TYR A 443 13.53 9.53 6.50
CA TYR A 443 14.25 8.36 7.01
C TYR A 443 15.75 8.61 7.22
N GLY A 444 16.28 9.80 6.91
CA GLY A 444 17.69 10.14 7.07
C GLY A 444 18.61 9.25 6.23
N ILE A 445 18.18 8.85 5.02
CA ILE A 445 18.93 7.94 4.14
C ILE A 445 19.58 8.70 2.98
N ASP A 446 20.70 8.18 2.49
CA ASP A 446 21.35 8.66 1.27
C ASP A 446 20.92 7.77 0.08
N PRO A 447 20.17 8.30 -0.92
CA PRO A 447 19.67 7.50 -2.04
C PRO A 447 20.80 6.87 -2.87
N ARG A 448 22.02 7.43 -2.84
CA ARG A 448 23.19 6.89 -3.54
C ARG A 448 23.65 5.52 -3.00
N GLU A 449 23.21 5.15 -1.80
CA GLU A 449 23.49 3.84 -1.20
C GLU A 449 22.40 2.81 -1.49
N TYR A 450 21.33 3.21 -2.20
CA TYR A 450 20.16 2.38 -2.48
C TYR A 450 20.10 2.00 -3.96
N ALA A 451 19.51 0.84 -4.24
CA ALA A 451 19.00 0.51 -5.56
C ALA A 451 17.55 0.99 -5.71
N VAL A 452 17.08 1.20 -6.93
CA VAL A 452 15.65 1.39 -7.22
C VAL A 452 15.09 0.10 -7.82
N LEU A 453 14.04 -0.44 -7.23
CA LEU A 453 13.27 -1.55 -7.80
C LEU A 453 12.04 -0.95 -8.47
N ALA A 454 12.05 -0.88 -9.80
CA ALA A 454 11.04 -0.24 -10.62
C ALA A 454 10.02 -1.28 -11.12
N PHE A 455 8.75 -1.09 -10.78
CA PHE A 455 7.65 -1.96 -11.17
C PHE A 455 6.34 -1.18 -11.35
N GLY A 456 5.22 -1.88 -11.58
CA GLY A 456 4.02 -1.26 -12.09
C GLY A 456 4.07 -1.08 -13.61
N GLY A 457 2.99 -0.62 -14.22
CA GLY A 457 2.90 -0.48 -15.69
C GLY A 457 3.82 0.59 -16.27
N ALA A 458 4.11 1.66 -15.51
CA ALA A 458 4.94 2.80 -15.95
C ALA A 458 6.28 2.92 -15.21
N GLY A 459 6.48 2.16 -14.12
CA GLY A 459 7.72 2.20 -13.33
C GLY A 459 8.97 1.89 -14.14
N PRO A 460 9.02 0.83 -14.94
CA PRO A 460 10.17 0.51 -15.78
C PRO A 460 10.49 1.55 -16.86
N MET A 461 9.52 2.36 -17.28
CA MET A 461 9.73 3.47 -18.22
C MET A 461 10.40 4.67 -17.54
N LEU A 462 9.94 5.02 -16.35
CA LEU A 462 10.38 6.22 -15.62
C LEU A 462 11.56 5.93 -14.68
N GLY A 463 11.78 4.66 -14.31
CA GLY A 463 12.75 4.25 -13.30
C GLY A 463 14.16 4.77 -13.55
N CYS A 464 14.68 4.63 -14.79
CA CYS A 464 16.01 5.12 -15.12
C CYS A 464 16.10 6.65 -15.12
N LEU A 465 15.04 7.35 -15.55
CA LEU A 465 15.02 8.81 -15.55
C LEU A 465 15.01 9.36 -14.11
N LEU A 466 14.20 8.77 -13.25
CA LEU A 466 14.16 9.14 -11.84
C LEU A 466 15.46 8.77 -11.11
N ALA A 467 16.03 7.60 -11.41
CA ALA A 467 17.29 7.15 -10.83
C ALA A 467 18.45 8.11 -11.14
N ARG A 468 18.49 8.68 -12.35
CA ARG A 468 19.47 9.69 -12.76
C ARG A 468 19.38 10.94 -11.88
N GLU A 469 18.16 11.43 -11.61
CA GLU A 469 17.95 12.59 -10.73
C GLU A 469 18.35 12.29 -9.27
N LEU A 470 18.03 11.10 -8.78
CA LEU A 470 18.34 10.64 -7.42
C LEU A 470 19.80 10.22 -7.25
N LYS A 471 20.54 10.03 -8.36
CA LYS A 471 21.92 9.51 -8.38
C LYS A 471 22.06 8.15 -7.71
N VAL A 472 21.05 7.28 -7.86
CA VAL A 472 21.12 5.90 -7.36
C VAL A 472 22.02 5.07 -8.26
N ARG A 473 22.65 4.03 -7.68
CA ARG A 473 23.66 3.24 -8.38
C ARG A 473 23.10 2.21 -9.36
N GLU A 474 21.91 1.70 -9.08
CA GLU A 474 21.34 0.57 -9.80
C GLU A 474 19.82 0.64 -9.83
N ILE A 475 19.27 0.27 -10.96
CA ILE A 475 17.83 0.06 -11.14
C ILE A 475 17.61 -1.42 -11.42
N VAL A 476 16.62 -2.01 -10.76
CA VAL A 476 16.21 -3.40 -10.96
C VAL A 476 14.78 -3.45 -11.45
N VAL A 477 14.54 -4.14 -12.56
CA VAL A 477 13.21 -4.39 -13.10
C VAL A 477 12.94 -5.90 -13.03
N PRO A 478 11.96 -6.36 -12.21
CA PRO A 478 11.67 -7.79 -12.06
C PRO A 478 11.10 -8.41 -13.33
N PRO A 479 10.97 -9.75 -13.42
CA PRO A 479 10.45 -10.42 -14.62
C PRO A 479 9.01 -10.05 -14.99
N SER A 480 8.15 -9.82 -14.00
CA SER A 480 6.74 -9.44 -14.18
C SER A 480 6.43 -8.18 -13.39
N PRO A 481 6.96 -7.02 -13.81
CA PRO A 481 6.86 -5.79 -13.03
C PRO A 481 5.42 -5.27 -12.93
N GLY A 482 4.61 -5.46 -13.95
CA GLY A 482 3.24 -4.96 -13.97
C GLY A 482 2.26 -5.75 -13.10
N THR A 483 2.67 -6.88 -12.52
CA THR A 483 1.82 -7.73 -11.66
C THR A 483 2.48 -8.05 -10.32
N LEU A 484 3.53 -7.28 -9.94
CA LEU A 484 4.29 -7.54 -8.72
C LEU A 484 3.45 -7.36 -7.45
N SER A 485 2.48 -6.43 -7.44
CA SER A 485 1.55 -6.25 -6.31
C SER A 485 0.65 -7.48 -6.11
N ALA A 486 0.14 -8.07 -7.19
CA ALA A 486 -0.61 -9.32 -7.11
C ALA A 486 0.26 -10.49 -6.62
N LEU A 487 1.52 -10.57 -7.07
CA LEU A 487 2.50 -11.54 -6.57
C LEU A 487 2.80 -11.34 -5.08
N GLY A 488 2.87 -10.09 -4.62
CA GLY A 488 3.07 -9.75 -3.21
C GLY A 488 2.02 -10.39 -2.31
N GLY A 489 0.76 -10.45 -2.75
CA GLY A 489 -0.30 -11.15 -2.03
C GLY A 489 -0.03 -12.66 -1.89
N LEU A 490 0.58 -13.30 -2.89
CA LEU A 490 0.90 -14.74 -2.86
C LEU A 490 2.03 -15.12 -1.89
N ILE A 491 2.94 -14.18 -1.67
CA ILE A 491 4.13 -14.37 -0.81
C ILE A 491 3.96 -13.78 0.59
N ALA A 492 2.85 -13.08 0.83
CA ALA A 492 2.55 -12.47 2.12
C ALA A 492 2.27 -13.54 3.18
N ASP A 493 2.79 -13.31 4.38
CA ASP A 493 2.56 -14.17 5.53
C ASP A 493 1.20 -13.88 6.20
N LEU A 494 0.65 -14.85 6.91
CA LEU A 494 -0.41 -14.59 7.89
C LEU A 494 0.17 -13.70 8.97
N LYS A 495 -0.22 -12.43 9.03
CA LYS A 495 0.40 -11.45 9.92
C LYS A 495 -0.63 -10.60 10.64
N SER A 496 -0.44 -10.41 11.95
CA SER A 496 -1.29 -9.52 12.73
C SER A 496 -0.52 -8.80 13.82
N ASP A 497 -1.03 -7.62 14.17
CA ASP A 497 -0.49 -6.74 15.19
C ASP A 497 -1.40 -6.75 16.42
N PHE A 498 -0.79 -6.85 17.59
CA PHE A 498 -1.46 -6.79 18.88
C PHE A 498 -0.83 -5.66 19.69
N LEU A 499 -1.63 -4.71 20.09
CA LEU A 499 -1.17 -3.50 20.73
C LEU A 499 -1.87 -3.30 22.07
N LYS A 500 -1.13 -2.75 23.05
CA LYS A 500 -1.68 -2.30 24.32
C LYS A 500 -0.97 -1.05 24.80
N THR A 501 -1.72 0.00 25.09
CA THR A 501 -1.20 1.19 25.74
C THR A 501 -0.96 0.91 27.23
N VAL A 502 0.29 1.09 27.68
CA VAL A 502 0.72 0.88 29.09
C VAL A 502 1.03 2.19 29.80
N TYR A 503 1.55 3.17 29.09
CA TYR A 503 1.92 4.51 29.59
C TYR A 503 2.64 4.47 30.94
N THR A 504 3.88 4.03 30.94
CA THR A 504 4.69 3.85 32.14
C THR A 504 6.13 4.34 31.93
N ASP A 505 6.82 4.69 33.00
CA ASP A 505 8.25 4.95 32.94
C ASP A 505 9.03 3.64 32.79
N LEU A 506 10.15 3.68 32.08
CA LEU A 506 11.10 2.58 32.01
C LEU A 506 11.91 2.55 33.32
N SER A 507 11.61 1.59 34.19
CA SER A 507 12.29 1.40 35.49
C SER A 507 12.23 -0.07 35.92
N ALA A 508 13.07 -0.48 36.83
CA ALA A 508 13.20 -1.87 37.26
C ALA A 508 11.90 -2.43 37.88
N ASP A 509 11.20 -1.61 38.66
CA ASP A 509 9.91 -1.97 39.28
C ASP A 509 8.76 -2.07 38.24
N ARG A 510 8.87 -1.41 37.10
CA ARG A 510 7.87 -1.42 36.03
C ARG A 510 8.13 -2.44 34.95
N LEU A 511 9.39 -2.87 34.76
CA LEU A 511 9.72 -3.80 33.68
C LEU A 511 9.08 -5.18 33.86
N ALA A 512 8.84 -5.61 35.09
CA ALA A 512 8.07 -6.84 35.37
C ALA A 512 6.62 -6.74 34.85
N PHE A 513 5.95 -5.61 35.05
CA PHE A 513 4.63 -5.34 34.50
C PHE A 513 4.66 -5.32 32.96
N VAL A 514 5.65 -4.69 32.35
CA VAL A 514 5.83 -4.63 30.90
C VAL A 514 6.01 -6.05 30.31
N ARG A 515 6.81 -6.89 30.96
CA ARG A 515 7.00 -8.31 30.58
C ARG A 515 5.69 -9.09 30.60
N ASP A 516 4.92 -8.95 31.67
CA ASP A 516 3.65 -9.70 31.84
C ASP A 516 2.60 -9.24 30.79
N GLU A 517 2.61 -7.96 30.41
CA GLU A 517 1.76 -7.44 29.35
C GLU A 517 2.21 -7.94 27.96
N PHE A 518 3.50 -8.01 27.70
CA PHE A 518 4.01 -8.64 26.47
C PHE A 518 3.64 -10.12 26.39
N ALA A 519 3.74 -10.87 27.50
CA ALA A 519 3.31 -12.26 27.54
C ALA A 519 1.82 -12.43 27.22
N THR A 520 0.97 -11.52 27.72
CA THR A 520 -0.47 -11.48 27.42
C THR A 520 -0.72 -11.22 25.92
N LEU A 521 -0.03 -10.23 25.34
CA LEU A 521 -0.13 -9.92 23.92
C LEU A 521 0.34 -11.09 23.04
N ALA A 522 1.47 -11.71 23.39
CA ALA A 522 2.00 -12.87 22.68
C ALA A 522 1.05 -14.08 22.74
N GLY A 523 0.40 -14.30 23.89
CA GLY A 523 -0.65 -15.32 24.03
C GLY A 523 -1.83 -15.10 23.08
N ARG A 524 -2.33 -13.86 23.03
CA ARG A 524 -3.40 -13.46 22.10
C ARG A 524 -2.97 -13.61 20.64
N ALA A 525 -1.74 -13.25 20.32
CA ALA A 525 -1.18 -13.36 18.98
C ALA A 525 -1.13 -14.82 18.51
N ARG A 526 -0.63 -15.74 19.34
CA ARG A 526 -0.59 -17.18 19.03
C ARG A 526 -2.00 -17.77 18.88
N GLN A 527 -2.94 -17.36 19.75
CA GLN A 527 -4.34 -17.81 19.65
C GLN A 527 -4.98 -17.35 18.32
N TRP A 528 -4.73 -16.11 17.92
CA TRP A 528 -5.22 -15.59 16.63
C TRP A 528 -4.66 -16.41 15.46
N LEU A 529 -3.35 -16.68 15.43
CA LEU A 529 -2.73 -17.43 14.34
C LEU A 529 -3.29 -18.85 14.25
N ALA A 530 -3.53 -19.51 15.38
CA ALA A 530 -4.15 -20.84 15.42
C ALA A 530 -5.58 -20.82 14.85
N GLN A 531 -6.35 -19.76 15.09
CA GLN A 531 -7.72 -19.60 14.54
C GLN A 531 -7.71 -19.33 13.03
N GLU A 532 -6.68 -18.63 12.52
CA GLU A 532 -6.52 -18.35 11.09
C GLU A 532 -5.92 -19.53 10.30
N GLN A 533 -5.83 -20.72 10.90
CA GLN A 533 -5.27 -21.95 10.31
C GLN A 533 -3.75 -21.90 10.07
N GLY A 534 -3.04 -21.10 10.87
CA GLY A 534 -1.58 -21.03 10.85
C GLY A 534 -0.92 -22.03 11.82
N HIS A 535 0.32 -22.42 11.53
CA HIS A 535 1.16 -23.21 12.43
C HIS A 535 1.77 -22.29 13.49
N ALA A 536 1.13 -22.20 14.66
CA ALA A 536 1.53 -21.29 15.72
C ALA A 536 2.93 -21.59 16.31
N GLU A 537 3.41 -22.81 16.16
CA GLU A 537 4.72 -23.25 16.69
C GLU A 537 5.90 -22.74 15.86
N GLU A 538 5.69 -22.44 14.57
CA GLU A 538 6.72 -21.94 13.64
C GLU A 538 6.61 -20.41 13.42
N ALA A 539 5.79 -19.72 14.23
CA ALA A 539 5.53 -18.31 14.06
C ALA A 539 6.69 -17.43 14.57
N GLU A 540 7.05 -16.44 13.78
CA GLU A 540 7.94 -15.34 14.20
C GLU A 540 7.15 -14.33 15.04
N LEU A 541 7.66 -13.99 16.22
CA LEU A 541 7.14 -12.94 17.08
C LEU A 541 8.15 -11.79 17.14
N VAL A 542 7.69 -10.59 16.77
CA VAL A 542 8.47 -9.35 16.91
C VAL A 542 7.85 -8.52 18.02
N TYR A 543 8.68 -8.13 18.99
CA TYR A 543 8.30 -7.29 20.11
C TYR A 543 8.78 -5.87 19.83
N SER A 544 7.90 -4.88 19.97
CA SER A 544 8.29 -3.48 19.92
C SER A 544 7.51 -2.64 20.93
N ALA A 545 8.01 -1.45 21.21
CA ALA A 545 7.33 -0.50 22.07
C ALA A 545 7.44 0.91 21.49
N GLU A 546 6.33 1.65 21.56
CA GLU A 546 6.35 3.09 21.34
C GLU A 546 6.97 3.76 22.57
N MET A 547 8.17 4.32 22.40
CA MET A 547 8.97 4.90 23.48
C MET A 547 9.30 6.37 23.19
N ARG A 548 9.52 7.14 24.25
CA ARG A 548 9.93 8.55 24.16
C ARG A 548 10.70 8.99 25.39
N TYR A 549 11.43 10.08 25.30
CA TYR A 549 11.88 10.77 26.51
C TYR A 549 10.71 11.43 27.23
N ARG A 550 10.73 11.44 28.54
CA ARG A 550 9.68 12.09 29.34
C ARG A 550 9.57 13.56 28.95
N GLY A 551 8.34 13.99 28.60
CA GLY A 551 8.05 15.35 28.14
C GLY A 551 8.07 15.54 26.63
N GLN A 552 8.55 14.57 25.85
CA GLN A 552 8.38 14.60 24.40
C GLN A 552 6.92 14.31 23.99
N SER A 553 6.52 14.86 22.85
CA SER A 553 5.15 14.69 22.33
C SER A 553 5.01 13.55 21.31
N TYR A 554 6.13 13.02 20.80
CA TYR A 554 6.17 11.99 19.78
C TYR A 554 6.87 10.75 20.30
N GLU A 555 6.35 9.60 19.94
CA GLU A 555 6.89 8.29 20.26
C GLU A 555 7.69 7.75 19.05
N ILE A 556 8.66 6.90 19.34
CA ILE A 556 9.45 6.14 18.37
C ILE A 556 9.13 4.67 18.60
N ASP A 557 8.72 3.95 17.54
CA ASP A 557 8.58 2.49 17.59
C ASP A 557 9.96 1.87 17.65
N THR A 558 10.25 1.20 18.75
CA THR A 558 11.55 0.60 19.09
C THR A 558 11.39 -0.91 19.18
N VAL A 559 12.06 -1.64 18.30
CA VAL A 559 12.13 -3.11 18.38
C VAL A 559 12.94 -3.50 19.60
N LEU A 560 12.40 -4.42 20.40
CA LEU A 560 12.98 -4.88 21.65
C LEU A 560 13.32 -6.36 21.56
N ASP A 561 14.50 -6.75 22.05
CA ASP A 561 14.84 -8.16 22.21
C ASP A 561 14.08 -8.74 23.40
N PRO A 562 13.27 -9.80 23.23
CA PRO A 562 12.54 -10.44 24.32
C PRO A 562 13.46 -10.94 25.45
N ILE A 563 14.71 -11.31 25.15
CA ILE A 563 15.69 -11.76 26.15
C ILE A 563 15.92 -10.67 27.20
N HIS A 564 16.06 -9.40 26.80
CA HIS A 564 16.25 -8.28 27.72
C HIS A 564 15.01 -7.96 28.54
N ILE A 565 13.82 -8.14 27.93
CA ILE A 565 12.54 -7.96 28.63
C ILE A 565 12.37 -9.04 29.71
N GLU A 566 12.63 -10.30 29.36
CA GLU A 566 12.53 -11.45 30.28
C GLU A 566 13.56 -11.36 31.43
N ALA A 567 14.78 -10.93 31.13
CA ALA A 567 15.83 -10.72 32.11
C ALA A 567 15.58 -9.51 33.01
N GLY A 568 14.64 -8.62 32.69
CA GLY A 568 14.43 -7.39 33.44
C GLY A 568 15.55 -6.35 33.25
N ASP A 569 16.25 -6.39 32.11
CA ASP A 569 17.38 -5.54 31.80
C ASP A 569 16.93 -4.15 31.32
N VAL A 570 16.69 -3.26 32.26
CA VAL A 570 16.29 -1.86 32.00
C VAL A 570 17.30 -1.13 31.13
N GLN A 571 18.59 -1.41 31.33
CA GLN A 571 19.64 -0.72 30.60
C GLN A 571 19.67 -1.12 29.14
N ALA A 572 19.54 -2.41 28.80
CA ALA A 572 19.50 -2.89 27.44
C ALA A 572 18.23 -2.41 26.70
N VAL A 573 17.07 -2.43 27.37
CA VAL A 573 15.82 -1.89 26.81
C VAL A 573 15.93 -0.39 26.55
N GLY A 574 16.53 0.37 27.49
CA GLY A 574 16.79 1.80 27.32
C GLY A 574 17.77 2.09 26.18
N GLN A 575 18.83 1.30 26.06
CA GLN A 575 19.83 1.44 24.99
C GLN A 575 19.23 1.22 23.60
N ALA A 576 18.34 0.24 23.44
CA ALA A 576 17.63 0.02 22.17
C ALA A 576 16.88 1.29 21.72
N PHE A 577 16.22 1.99 22.65
CA PHE A 577 15.56 3.26 22.36
C PHE A 577 16.56 4.38 22.03
N HIS A 578 17.63 4.52 22.79
CA HIS A 578 18.66 5.55 22.54
C HIS A 578 19.31 5.38 21.17
N ASP A 579 19.56 4.14 20.75
CA ASP A 579 20.14 3.84 19.44
C ASP A 579 19.16 4.16 18.32
N MET A 580 17.87 3.84 18.49
CA MET A 580 16.83 4.21 17.53
C MET A 580 16.66 5.73 17.44
N HIS A 581 16.67 6.45 18.57
CA HIS A 581 16.58 7.91 18.60
C HIS A 581 17.80 8.56 17.92
N ARG A 582 19.00 8.02 18.15
CA ARG A 582 20.24 8.49 17.48
C ARG A 582 20.19 8.23 15.98
N ARG A 583 19.63 7.11 15.57
CA ARG A 583 19.48 6.76 14.14
C ARG A 583 18.52 7.74 13.42
N LEU A 584 17.40 8.10 14.06
CA LEU A 584 16.38 8.95 13.46
C LEU A 584 16.72 10.45 13.52
N TYR A 585 17.30 10.90 14.63
CA TYR A 585 17.51 12.33 14.90
C TYR A 585 18.98 12.75 14.97
N GLY A 586 19.93 11.82 14.83
CA GLY A 586 21.37 12.08 14.90
C GLY A 586 21.93 12.26 16.31
N HIS A 587 21.08 12.19 17.35
CA HIS A 587 21.48 12.32 18.75
C HIS A 587 20.62 11.48 19.69
N ALA A 588 21.09 11.25 20.92
CA ALA A 588 20.33 10.66 22.02
C ALA A 588 20.77 11.29 23.34
N ASP A 589 19.88 11.33 24.32
CA ASP A 589 20.18 11.74 25.72
C ASP A 589 20.01 10.53 26.63
N GLU A 590 21.12 9.82 26.86
CA GLU A 590 21.13 8.59 27.68
C GLU A 590 20.86 8.83 29.17
N GLN A 591 20.83 10.10 29.63
CA GLN A 591 20.52 10.46 31.02
C GLN A 591 19.04 10.84 31.20
N ALA A 592 18.32 11.12 30.10
CA ALA A 592 16.91 11.49 30.16
C ALA A 592 16.03 10.28 30.50
N PRO A 593 15.02 10.46 31.37
CA PRO A 593 14.08 9.39 31.68
C PRO A 593 13.27 8.99 30.46
N VAL A 594 13.17 7.68 30.23
CA VAL A 594 12.43 7.09 29.11
C VAL A 594 11.05 6.63 29.56
N GLN A 595 10.04 6.87 28.73
CA GLN A 595 8.68 6.39 28.91
C GLN A 595 8.33 5.37 27.83
N ILE A 596 7.63 4.29 28.23
CA ILE A 596 6.97 3.33 27.35
C ILE A 596 5.51 3.72 27.28
N VAL A 597 5.02 4.04 26.08
CA VAL A 597 3.65 4.48 25.85
C VAL A 597 2.77 3.28 25.50
N SER A 598 3.16 2.51 24.49
CA SER A 598 2.42 1.34 24.03
C SER A 598 3.37 0.17 23.79
N LEU A 599 2.86 -1.05 23.98
CA LEU A 599 3.54 -2.30 23.62
C LEU A 599 2.89 -2.85 22.37
N ARG A 600 3.67 -3.44 21.51
CA ARG A 600 3.21 -4.09 20.28
C ARG A 600 3.88 -5.44 20.12
N VAL A 601 3.09 -6.45 19.80
CA VAL A 601 3.55 -7.78 19.39
C VAL A 601 3.03 -8.03 17.99
N VAL A 602 3.93 -8.27 17.05
CA VAL A 602 3.59 -8.69 15.69
C VAL A 602 3.83 -10.18 15.60
N ILE A 603 2.84 -10.93 15.13
CA ILE A 603 2.99 -12.34 14.80
C ILE A 603 2.94 -12.53 13.28
N ALA A 604 3.89 -13.30 12.76
CA ALA A 604 3.89 -13.74 11.38
C ALA A 604 3.96 -15.29 11.35
N GLY A 605 2.92 -15.90 10.77
CA GLY A 605 2.92 -17.32 10.45
C GLY A 605 3.58 -17.53 9.11
N ASN A 606 4.54 -18.43 9.06
CA ASN A 606 5.29 -18.71 7.83
C ASN A 606 4.35 -19.34 6.79
N ASN A 607 4.20 -18.68 5.66
CA ASN A 607 3.48 -19.20 4.51
C ASN A 607 4.51 -19.75 3.51
N ASP A 608 4.25 -20.92 2.93
CA ASP A 608 5.11 -21.46 1.88
C ASP A 608 5.22 -20.44 0.73
N LYS A 609 6.40 -19.85 0.60
CA LYS A 609 6.64 -18.81 -0.41
C LYS A 609 7.04 -19.44 -1.74
N PRO A 610 6.49 -18.98 -2.87
CA PRO A 610 6.94 -19.38 -4.18
C PRO A 610 8.46 -19.18 -4.32
N ALA A 611 9.18 -20.22 -4.68
CA ALA A 611 10.60 -20.09 -5.01
C ALA A 611 10.74 -19.60 -6.44
N PHE A 612 11.39 -18.45 -6.63
CA PHE A 612 11.65 -17.95 -7.97
C PHE A 612 12.66 -18.84 -8.69
N PRO A 613 12.40 -19.21 -9.96
CA PRO A 613 13.30 -20.07 -10.72
C PRO A 613 14.64 -19.39 -10.95
N ARG A 614 15.72 -20.13 -10.71
CA ARG A 614 17.08 -19.68 -10.99
C ARG A 614 17.51 -20.19 -12.35
N HIS A 615 17.83 -19.28 -13.27
CA HIS A 615 18.19 -19.58 -14.64
C HIS A 615 19.70 -19.74 -14.80
N ALA A 616 20.13 -20.68 -15.63
CA ALA A 616 21.53 -20.84 -15.97
C ALA A 616 22.04 -19.62 -16.76
N LEU A 617 23.19 -19.09 -16.33
CA LEU A 617 23.81 -17.94 -16.99
C LEU A 617 24.31 -18.32 -18.40
N ARG A 618 23.91 -17.52 -19.38
CA ARG A 618 24.33 -17.60 -20.79
C ARG A 618 24.93 -16.25 -21.21
N PRO A 619 26.22 -15.99 -20.91
CA PRO A 619 26.84 -14.71 -21.22
C PRO A 619 26.81 -14.41 -22.71
N GLY A 620 26.69 -13.14 -23.07
CA GLY A 620 26.69 -12.65 -24.44
C GLY A 620 25.80 -11.44 -24.65
N ALA A 621 25.79 -10.92 -25.86
CA ALA A 621 24.85 -9.87 -26.26
C ALA A 621 23.55 -10.50 -26.79
N PRO A 622 22.37 -9.99 -26.38
CA PRO A 622 21.11 -10.46 -26.95
C PRO A 622 20.95 -9.98 -28.39
N ARG A 623 20.15 -10.71 -29.15
CA ARG A 623 19.77 -10.29 -30.50
C ARG A 623 18.57 -9.36 -30.40
N ALA A 624 18.69 -8.14 -30.94
CA ALA A 624 17.55 -7.24 -31.10
C ALA A 624 16.53 -7.84 -32.07
N GLU A 625 15.26 -7.70 -31.76
CA GLU A 625 14.14 -8.08 -32.66
C GLU A 625 14.14 -7.19 -33.91
N ARG A 626 14.23 -5.89 -33.68
CA ARG A 626 14.28 -4.85 -34.71
C ARG A 626 14.85 -3.56 -34.12
N LYS A 627 14.99 -2.54 -34.94
CA LYS A 627 15.26 -1.16 -34.50
C LYS A 627 13.99 -0.32 -34.55
N VAL A 628 13.88 0.61 -33.63
CA VAL A 628 12.76 1.56 -33.51
C VAL A 628 13.31 2.97 -33.32
N ARG A 629 12.51 3.97 -33.68
CA ARG A 629 12.85 5.38 -33.47
C ARG A 629 12.23 5.87 -32.18
N VAL A 630 13.04 6.49 -31.34
CA VAL A 630 12.62 7.10 -30.08
C VAL A 630 13.17 8.52 -29.96
N TRP A 631 12.39 9.39 -29.33
CA TRP A 631 12.81 10.75 -29.01
C TRP A 631 13.34 10.76 -27.56
N LEU A 632 14.62 11.09 -27.40
CA LEU A 632 15.30 11.19 -26.11
C LEU A 632 16.31 12.35 -26.15
N ASP A 633 16.41 13.10 -25.06
CA ASP A 633 17.36 14.21 -24.88
C ASP A 633 17.34 15.22 -26.07
N GLY A 634 16.13 15.56 -26.54
CA GLY A 634 15.89 16.54 -27.60
C GLY A 634 16.18 16.07 -29.02
N ALA A 635 16.36 14.76 -29.25
CA ALA A 635 16.67 14.23 -30.58
C ALA A 635 16.05 12.86 -30.85
N TRP A 636 15.85 12.54 -32.13
CA TRP A 636 15.44 11.21 -32.57
C TRP A 636 16.65 10.26 -32.65
N HIS A 637 16.52 9.10 -31.99
CA HIS A 637 17.50 8.03 -32.01
C HIS A 637 16.93 6.76 -32.64
N GLU A 638 17.73 6.00 -33.37
CA GLU A 638 17.39 4.66 -33.83
C GLU A 638 17.98 3.66 -32.83
N VAL A 639 17.13 2.97 -32.06
CA VAL A 639 17.53 2.13 -30.95
C VAL A 639 17.09 0.68 -31.13
N PRO A 640 17.84 -0.30 -30.58
CA PRO A 640 17.43 -1.69 -30.58
C PRO A 640 16.20 -1.90 -29.70
N LEU A 641 15.28 -2.74 -30.18
CA LEU A 641 14.15 -3.24 -29.41
C LEU A 641 14.36 -4.72 -29.12
N TYR A 642 14.19 -5.07 -27.87
CA TYR A 642 14.31 -6.45 -27.37
C TYR A 642 12.95 -6.92 -26.82
N ALA A 643 12.54 -8.14 -27.16
CA ALA A 643 11.46 -8.81 -26.46
C ALA A 643 11.99 -9.38 -25.14
N ARG A 644 11.34 -9.10 -24.02
CA ARG A 644 11.74 -9.58 -22.69
C ARG A 644 11.90 -11.10 -22.64
N THR A 645 10.99 -11.81 -23.28
CA THR A 645 10.99 -13.28 -23.35
C THR A 645 12.16 -13.89 -24.12
N ALA A 646 12.83 -13.09 -24.94
CA ALA A 646 14.01 -13.51 -25.70
C ALA A 646 15.34 -13.24 -24.95
N LEU A 647 15.30 -12.52 -23.84
CA LEU A 647 16.47 -12.22 -23.02
C LEU A 647 16.78 -13.39 -22.09
N ALA A 648 18.01 -13.88 -22.12
CA ALA A 648 18.47 -14.95 -21.24
C ALA A 648 19.35 -14.41 -20.10
N ALA A 649 19.32 -15.08 -18.96
CA ALA A 649 20.18 -14.77 -17.82
C ALA A 649 21.66 -14.75 -18.24
N GLY A 650 22.41 -13.76 -17.80
CA GLY A 650 23.82 -13.52 -18.14
C GLY A 650 24.04 -12.63 -19.36
N GLN A 651 23.03 -12.34 -20.17
CA GLN A 651 23.16 -11.44 -21.31
C GLN A 651 23.31 -9.98 -20.88
N GLN A 652 24.03 -9.20 -21.68
CA GLN A 652 24.30 -7.78 -21.43
C GLN A 652 24.18 -6.97 -22.72
N PHE A 653 23.69 -5.73 -22.57
CA PHE A 653 23.60 -4.76 -23.67
C PHE A 653 23.61 -3.33 -23.09
N THR A 654 23.85 -2.35 -23.94
CA THR A 654 23.91 -0.92 -23.55
C THR A 654 22.73 -0.17 -24.13
N GLY A 655 22.34 0.94 -23.45
CA GLY A 655 21.40 1.90 -23.99
C GLY A 655 22.02 2.79 -25.11
N PRO A 656 21.19 3.56 -25.83
CA PRO A 656 19.74 3.59 -25.66
C PRO A 656 19.08 2.32 -26.22
N ALA A 657 18.09 1.79 -25.51
CA ALA A 657 17.39 0.56 -25.90
C ALA A 657 15.96 0.51 -25.30
N ILE A 658 15.08 -0.24 -25.96
CA ILE A 658 13.73 -0.54 -25.46
C ILE A 658 13.61 -2.04 -25.23
N VAL A 659 13.06 -2.42 -24.08
CA VAL A 659 12.65 -3.80 -23.79
C VAL A 659 11.15 -3.84 -23.63
N THR A 660 10.47 -4.62 -24.50
CA THR A 660 9.01 -4.77 -24.45
C THR A 660 8.60 -6.07 -23.80
N GLN A 661 7.52 -6.04 -23.07
CA GLN A 661 6.79 -7.21 -22.54
C GLN A 661 5.30 -6.91 -22.42
N ASP A 662 4.48 -7.92 -22.14
CA ASP A 662 3.02 -7.80 -22.16
C ASP A 662 2.47 -6.83 -21.11
N ASP A 663 3.15 -6.65 -20.00
CA ASP A 663 2.68 -5.86 -18.85
C ASP A 663 3.33 -4.48 -18.74
N CYS A 664 4.50 -4.25 -19.37
CA CYS A 664 5.16 -2.95 -19.37
C CYS A 664 6.19 -2.79 -20.51
N THR A 665 6.78 -1.61 -20.58
CA THR A 665 7.95 -1.32 -21.41
C THR A 665 9.07 -0.78 -20.51
N THR A 666 10.30 -1.27 -20.68
CA THR A 666 11.50 -0.73 -20.02
C THR A 666 12.28 0.13 -20.98
N VAL A 667 12.57 1.36 -20.55
CA VAL A 667 13.41 2.31 -21.31
C VAL A 667 14.79 2.35 -20.68
N ILE A 668 15.82 2.07 -21.48
CA ILE A 668 17.23 2.14 -21.05
C ILE A 668 17.87 3.34 -21.74
N PRO A 669 18.25 4.39 -21.00
CA PRO A 669 18.85 5.61 -21.57
C PRO A 669 20.25 5.36 -22.15
N PRO A 670 20.82 6.32 -22.93
CA PRO A 670 22.13 6.17 -23.58
C PRO A 670 23.29 5.80 -22.65
N ASP A 671 23.32 6.38 -21.46
CA ASP A 671 24.44 6.25 -20.52
C ASP A 671 24.33 5.03 -19.59
N TYR A 672 23.40 4.11 -19.86
CA TYR A 672 23.15 2.95 -19.03
C TYR A 672 23.49 1.64 -19.73
N ALA A 673 23.95 0.67 -18.91
CA ALA A 673 24.14 -0.72 -19.30
C ALA A 673 23.13 -1.62 -18.57
N CYS A 674 22.62 -2.62 -19.26
CA CYS A 674 21.67 -3.59 -18.72
C CYS A 674 22.29 -4.99 -18.73
N ARG A 675 22.15 -5.70 -17.60
CA ARG A 675 22.48 -7.12 -17.45
C ARG A 675 21.27 -7.88 -16.95
N VAL A 676 21.01 -9.03 -17.55
CA VAL A 676 19.97 -9.96 -17.04
C VAL A 676 20.59 -10.85 -15.98
N ASP A 677 20.09 -10.84 -14.75
CA ASP A 677 20.60 -11.69 -13.67
C ASP A 677 20.03 -13.11 -13.72
N GLU A 678 20.42 -13.96 -12.79
CA GLU A 678 20.00 -15.37 -12.71
C GLU A 678 18.52 -15.59 -12.35
N TYR A 679 17.84 -14.56 -11.83
CA TYR A 679 16.40 -14.54 -11.58
C TYR A 679 15.62 -13.82 -12.69
N ALA A 680 16.31 -13.58 -13.82
CA ALA A 680 15.80 -12.86 -14.97
C ALA A 680 15.41 -11.39 -14.66
N ASN A 681 15.93 -10.75 -13.60
CA ASN A 681 15.77 -9.32 -13.42
C ASN A 681 16.64 -8.55 -14.43
N LEU A 682 16.19 -7.39 -14.91
CA LEU A 682 17.05 -6.44 -15.58
C LEU A 682 17.76 -5.60 -14.51
N ARG A 683 19.05 -5.72 -14.45
CA ARG A 683 19.93 -4.90 -13.60
C ARG A 683 20.56 -3.83 -14.48
N ILE A 684 20.15 -2.60 -14.24
CA ILE A 684 20.48 -1.44 -15.07
C ILE A 684 21.35 -0.52 -14.23
N THR A 685 22.57 -0.26 -14.70
CA THR A 685 23.54 0.59 -14.01
C THR A 685 24.03 1.68 -14.95
N GLU A 686 24.40 2.83 -14.41
CA GLU A 686 25.10 3.85 -15.19
C GLU A 686 26.37 3.24 -15.78
N GLY A 687 26.53 3.30 -17.11
CA GLY A 687 27.69 2.80 -17.80
C GLY A 687 28.91 3.64 -17.42
N ALA A 688 30.07 3.01 -17.24
CA ALA A 688 31.31 3.78 -17.22
C ALA A 688 31.42 4.55 -18.55
N ALA A 689 31.51 5.86 -18.51
CA ALA A 689 31.75 6.68 -19.70
C ALA A 689 32.98 6.10 -20.43
N SER A 690 32.75 5.56 -21.62
CA SER A 690 33.80 4.97 -22.48
C SER A 690 34.72 6.06 -23.00
#